data_b392a578b6fdb909cc0d827bee9d9036
#
_entry.id   b392a578b6fdb909cc0d827bee9d9036
#
_cell.length_a   1.000
_cell.length_b   1.000
_cell.length_c   1.000
_cell.angle_alpha   90.00
_cell.angle_beta   90.00
_cell.angle_gamma   90.00
#
_symmetry.space_group_name_H-M   'P 1'
#
loop_
_entity.id
_entity.type
_entity.pdbx_description
1 polymer ?
#
loop_
_entity_poly.entity_id
_entity_poly.type
_entity_poly.pdbx_seq_one_letter_code
_entity_poly.pdbx_strand_id
1 'polypeptide(L)'
;MASPSPSAFEHLAKKLAGDLHLDATMRTLYATDASVYREMPQAVALPKSEEDIVYLIQFAGEHGTALVPRTAGTSLAGQVVGAGIIVDVSRYLNRIMEIDSGRRQVRVQPGVVRNELNLALAPHGLFFAPETSTQNRAMIGGMVGNNSCGANSVVYGSTREHLISARVVLSDGSIAEFGPLSSEEFAAKCSGSRLEAAIYRDISRLLGDVNTRETIAREFPKKSIHRRNTGYALDSLAACVPFSPAGPPFNFCRLFAGSEGTLAFLTEITLACEPLPPPESALVCVHCATIDEALQANLVALRYAPRSCELIDHHILECTKTNLEQRQNRFFVQGDPGALLAVELAAYTRGEVADAARRLEAELSAASLGYHYPTVWGTDQQRVWNLRKAALGLLSNIPGDAKPVAVIEDTAVDPEDLPEFVHDFDDLLRRYDLSAVHYGHAASGELHLRPILNLKAEKDRKLFRIIATDVAHLVKRYGGSLSGEHGDGRLRGEFLSLMVGEKNYALFQDIKRSWDLAGVFNPGKIVDTPPMDASLRYEPEPAGREFATVLSFSDSRGILRAAEQCNGSGDCRKSHLMGGTMCPSYMATRNERDTTRARANMLREVLTRSRQANPFDSDEIAAVMDLCLSCKGCKSECPSNVDVARLKAEWLQQFHDARGVPLRSRVIGNFSTAMAWASLTPAVYNFIVGSGLIAPLLKRAAGFAQGRSMPKLYKTTLRRWYRRNANQSGAFPNGRIFLFCDEFTNFNDAEVGIKAVRLLNRLGYQVIIPRHVDSGRAQISKGLLRNAQRLAVRNVELLKDLIAADTPLIGIEPSAILGFRDEVPDLVPAHLVSAAKTLANHALLIDEFIAREADLGRIRHEVFTQQPRAIKLHGHCHQKALASLTPTVKALELPVNYKVQVIPSGCCGMAGSFGYEEEHFQVSMQIGELVLLPAVRSAPADTIIAAPGTSCRHQIKDGTGRIALHPIEILADALAR
;
A
#
# COMPACT_ATOMS: atom_id res chain seq x y z
N MET A 1 -21.41 -19.08 18.48
CA MET A 1 -20.44 -18.70 19.53
C MET A 1 -21.16 -17.87 20.58
N ALA A 2 -20.95 -18.17 21.88
CA ALA A 2 -21.42 -17.33 22.95
C ALA A 2 -20.66 -15.99 22.93
N SER A 3 -21.31 -14.90 23.33
CA SER A 3 -20.62 -13.61 23.48
C SER A 3 -20.25 -13.45 24.96
N PRO A 4 -18.95 -13.37 25.30
CA PRO A 4 -18.52 -13.12 26.65
C PRO A 4 -19.12 -11.83 27.21
N SER A 5 -19.34 -11.78 28.53
CA SER A 5 -19.90 -10.58 29.17
C SER A 5 -18.90 -9.40 29.11
N PRO A 6 -19.38 -8.15 29.13
CA PRO A 6 -18.50 -6.97 29.23
C PRO A 6 -17.52 -7.06 30.39
N SER A 7 -17.96 -7.55 31.56
CA SER A 7 -17.11 -7.74 32.73
C SER A 7 -16.01 -8.78 32.53
N ALA A 8 -16.26 -9.84 31.75
CA ALA A 8 -15.24 -10.83 31.39
C ALA A 8 -14.14 -10.19 30.53
N PHE A 9 -14.51 -9.35 29.54
CA PHE A 9 -13.53 -8.61 28.74
C PHE A 9 -12.74 -7.57 29.55
N GLU A 10 -13.37 -6.90 30.51
CA GLU A 10 -12.67 -5.99 31.43
C GLU A 10 -11.64 -6.73 32.29
N HIS A 11 -11.96 -7.96 32.73
CA HIS A 11 -11.02 -8.79 33.45
C HIS A 11 -9.85 -9.24 32.57
N LEU A 12 -10.14 -9.66 31.35
CA LEU A 12 -9.12 -10.02 30.37
C LEU A 12 -8.19 -8.82 30.08
N ALA A 13 -8.74 -7.63 29.86
CA ALA A 13 -7.96 -6.42 29.59
C ALA A 13 -6.95 -6.08 30.69
N LYS A 14 -7.27 -6.40 31.97
CA LYS A 14 -6.36 -6.19 33.10
C LYS A 14 -5.21 -7.20 33.17
N LYS A 15 -5.39 -8.38 32.58
CA LYS A 15 -4.35 -9.43 32.55
C LYS A 15 -3.37 -9.22 31.38
N LEU A 16 -3.82 -8.66 30.26
CA LEU A 16 -3.00 -8.47 29.09
C LEU A 16 -2.01 -7.31 29.28
N ALA A 17 -0.76 -7.52 28.91
CA ALA A 17 0.23 -6.46 28.72
C ALA A 17 -0.04 -5.67 27.44
N GLY A 18 -0.68 -6.29 26.47
CA GLY A 18 -1.10 -5.72 25.19
C GLY A 18 -2.38 -4.91 25.25
N ASP A 19 -2.88 -4.51 24.08
CA ASP A 19 -4.09 -3.71 23.96
C ASP A 19 -5.31 -4.61 23.67
N LEU A 20 -6.47 -4.30 24.26
CA LEU A 20 -7.76 -4.94 23.97
C LEU A 20 -8.79 -3.86 23.63
N HIS A 21 -9.33 -3.92 22.42
CA HIS A 21 -10.29 -2.95 21.91
C HIS A 21 -11.69 -3.57 21.78
N LEU A 22 -12.68 -2.93 22.42
CA LEU A 22 -14.09 -3.30 22.38
C LEU A 22 -14.92 -2.26 21.64
N ASP A 23 -14.31 -1.11 21.30
CA ASP A 23 -15.00 -0.01 20.65
C ASP A 23 -15.42 -0.34 19.22
N ALA A 24 -16.50 0.32 18.77
CA ALA A 24 -17.07 0.09 17.45
C ALA A 24 -16.09 0.40 16.30
N THR A 25 -15.25 1.43 16.48
CA THR A 25 -14.27 1.84 15.46
C THR A 25 -13.29 0.70 15.16
N MET A 26 -12.60 0.20 16.18
CA MET A 26 -11.61 -0.87 15.97
C MET A 26 -12.25 -2.15 15.47
N ARG A 27 -13.39 -2.56 16.04
CA ARG A 27 -14.13 -3.75 15.57
C ARG A 27 -14.52 -3.64 14.10
N THR A 28 -14.99 -2.48 13.65
CA THR A 28 -15.34 -2.23 12.25
C THR A 28 -14.12 -2.31 11.32
N LEU A 29 -12.97 -1.77 11.72
CA LEU A 29 -11.75 -1.82 10.92
C LEU A 29 -11.25 -3.25 10.72
N TYR A 30 -11.46 -4.11 11.71
CA TYR A 30 -11.02 -5.51 11.67
C TYR A 30 -12.12 -6.49 11.17
N ALA A 31 -13.31 -5.99 10.84
CA ALA A 31 -14.40 -6.79 10.30
C ALA A 31 -14.14 -7.30 8.87
N THR A 32 -13.15 -6.75 8.18
CA THR A 32 -12.80 -7.09 6.78
C THR A 32 -11.30 -7.31 6.61
N ASP A 33 -10.95 -8.00 5.54
CA ASP A 33 -9.59 -8.10 5.00
C ASP A 33 -9.56 -7.63 3.53
N ALA A 34 -8.69 -8.19 2.68
CA ALA A 34 -8.68 -7.88 1.25
C ALA A 34 -9.67 -8.73 0.44
N SER A 35 -10.46 -9.59 1.08
CA SER A 35 -11.49 -10.42 0.45
C SER A 35 -12.82 -9.70 0.31
N VAL A 36 -13.81 -10.40 -0.21
CA VAL A 36 -15.19 -9.94 -0.34
C VAL A 36 -16.01 -10.11 0.95
N TYR A 37 -15.42 -10.62 2.03
CA TYR A 37 -16.11 -10.98 3.27
C TYR A 37 -16.09 -9.87 4.31
N ARG A 38 -17.12 -9.89 5.18
CA ARG A 38 -17.26 -9.03 6.34
C ARG A 38 -17.96 -9.76 7.49
N GLU A 39 -17.32 -9.77 8.64
CA GLU A 39 -17.92 -10.26 9.87
C GLU A 39 -17.45 -9.43 11.06
N MET A 40 -18.38 -8.96 11.88
CA MET A 40 -18.05 -8.08 13.01
C MET A 40 -17.46 -8.90 14.16
N PRO A 41 -16.17 -8.66 14.54
CA PRO A 41 -15.56 -9.35 15.65
C PRO A 41 -16.12 -8.87 16.99
N GLN A 42 -16.00 -9.70 18.03
CA GLN A 42 -16.37 -9.35 19.41
C GLN A 42 -15.38 -8.33 20.00
N ALA A 43 -14.10 -8.54 19.74
CA ALA A 43 -13.01 -7.68 20.20
C ALA A 43 -11.82 -7.73 19.23
N VAL A 44 -10.87 -6.81 19.42
CA VAL A 44 -9.55 -6.82 18.77
C VAL A 44 -8.48 -6.77 19.84
N ALA A 45 -7.61 -7.77 19.88
CA ALA A 45 -6.47 -7.87 20.79
C ALA A 45 -5.15 -7.65 20.04
N LEU A 46 -4.23 -6.89 20.63
CA LEU A 46 -2.87 -6.67 20.13
C LEU A 46 -1.88 -7.14 21.19
N PRO A 47 -1.52 -8.46 21.23
CA PRO A 47 -0.67 -9.02 22.24
C PRO A 47 0.76 -8.49 22.15
N LYS A 48 1.42 -8.30 23.31
CA LYS A 48 2.83 -7.91 23.42
C LYS A 48 3.76 -9.08 23.70
N SER A 49 3.22 -10.19 24.16
CA SER A 49 4.00 -11.35 24.58
C SER A 49 3.29 -12.66 24.24
N GLU A 50 4.02 -13.77 24.35
CA GLU A 50 3.47 -15.13 24.28
C GLU A 50 2.48 -15.39 25.43
N GLU A 51 2.73 -14.80 26.59
CA GLU A 51 1.84 -14.92 27.76
C GLU A 51 0.47 -14.29 27.49
N ASP A 52 0.42 -13.14 26.82
CA ASP A 52 -0.84 -12.54 26.36
C ASP A 52 -1.63 -13.50 25.47
N ILE A 53 -0.94 -14.24 24.59
CA ILE A 53 -1.56 -15.23 23.71
C ILE A 53 -2.13 -16.41 24.51
N VAL A 54 -1.40 -16.88 25.52
CA VAL A 54 -1.89 -17.93 26.42
C VAL A 54 -3.16 -17.48 27.16
N TYR A 55 -3.19 -16.25 27.68
CA TYR A 55 -4.40 -15.71 28.34
C TYR A 55 -5.59 -15.60 27.39
N LEU A 56 -5.35 -15.18 26.14
CA LEU A 56 -6.40 -15.10 25.11
C LEU A 56 -6.97 -16.48 24.76
N ILE A 57 -6.11 -17.51 24.64
CA ILE A 57 -6.53 -18.89 24.34
C ILE A 57 -7.37 -19.46 25.50
N GLN A 58 -6.88 -19.30 26.75
CA GLN A 58 -7.61 -19.75 27.96
C GLN A 58 -8.98 -19.05 28.04
N PHE A 59 -9.00 -17.74 27.87
CA PHE A 59 -10.25 -16.97 27.85
C PHE A 59 -11.22 -17.45 26.77
N ALA A 60 -10.73 -17.73 25.56
CA ALA A 60 -11.57 -18.23 24.47
C ALA A 60 -12.17 -19.60 24.80
N GLY A 61 -11.37 -20.52 25.38
CA GLY A 61 -11.84 -21.83 25.81
C GLY A 61 -12.86 -21.76 26.95
N GLU A 62 -12.61 -20.93 27.96
CA GLU A 62 -13.50 -20.76 29.14
C GLU A 62 -14.86 -20.13 28.77
N HIS A 63 -14.86 -19.21 27.76
CA HIS A 63 -16.07 -18.47 27.42
C HIS A 63 -16.74 -18.91 26.10
N GLY A 64 -16.26 -20.00 25.48
CA GLY A 64 -16.84 -20.55 24.24
C GLY A 64 -16.76 -19.58 23.05
N THR A 65 -15.74 -18.72 23.00
CA THR A 65 -15.46 -17.84 21.85
C THR A 65 -14.25 -18.35 21.07
N ALA A 66 -13.90 -17.67 19.97
CA ALA A 66 -12.78 -18.08 19.12
C ALA A 66 -11.78 -16.95 18.92
N LEU A 67 -10.56 -17.33 18.57
CA LEU A 67 -9.48 -16.42 18.17
C LEU A 67 -9.26 -16.51 16.67
N VAL A 68 -9.12 -15.35 16.02
CA VAL A 68 -8.77 -15.24 14.62
C VAL A 68 -7.38 -14.59 14.53
N PRO A 69 -6.31 -15.36 14.31
CA PRO A 69 -4.96 -14.84 14.17
C PRO A 69 -4.85 -13.92 12.96
N ARG A 70 -4.21 -12.78 13.13
CA ARG A 70 -4.06 -11.79 12.06
C ARG A 70 -2.69 -11.14 12.08
N THR A 71 -2.14 -10.91 10.88
CA THR A 71 -0.95 -10.10 10.65
C THR A 71 -1.32 -8.87 9.79
N ALA A 72 -0.86 -8.77 8.54
CA ALA A 72 -1.15 -7.64 7.67
C ALA A 72 -2.63 -7.53 7.21
N GLY A 73 -3.40 -8.61 7.27
CA GLY A 73 -4.79 -8.65 6.81
C GLY A 73 -4.91 -8.39 5.31
N THR A 74 -4.03 -8.99 4.51
CA THR A 74 -4.00 -8.91 3.05
C THR A 74 -4.58 -10.15 2.36
N SER A 75 -5.16 -11.06 3.13
CA SER A 75 -5.81 -12.28 2.66
C SER A 75 -6.95 -11.99 1.68
N LEU A 76 -7.03 -12.79 0.62
CA LEU A 76 -8.02 -12.64 -0.46
C LEU A 76 -9.20 -13.61 -0.34
N ALA A 77 -9.09 -14.63 0.52
CA ALA A 77 -10.10 -15.66 0.70
C ALA A 77 -10.83 -15.60 2.05
N GLY A 78 -10.65 -14.52 2.84
CA GLY A 78 -11.38 -14.32 4.10
C GLY A 78 -10.82 -15.10 5.29
N GLN A 79 -9.55 -15.51 5.27
CA GLN A 79 -8.93 -16.27 6.35
C GLN A 79 -8.96 -15.54 7.70
N VAL A 80 -8.84 -14.19 7.68
CA VAL A 80 -8.74 -13.37 8.88
C VAL A 80 -10.01 -12.58 9.18
N VAL A 81 -11.15 -13.06 8.69
CA VAL A 81 -12.50 -12.53 8.95
C VAL A 81 -13.26 -13.52 9.81
N GLY A 82 -13.79 -13.08 10.93
CA GLY A 82 -14.56 -13.94 11.85
C GLY A 82 -15.18 -13.19 13.02
N ALA A 83 -16.22 -13.78 13.64
CA ALA A 83 -16.97 -13.18 14.74
C ALA A 83 -16.28 -13.26 16.11
N GLY A 84 -15.18 -13.98 16.24
CA GLY A 84 -14.44 -14.12 17.50
C GLY A 84 -13.61 -12.89 17.87
N ILE A 85 -12.55 -13.10 18.62
CA ILE A 85 -11.54 -12.08 18.96
C ILE A 85 -10.47 -12.09 17.86
N ILE A 86 -10.31 -10.99 17.15
CA ILE A 86 -9.18 -10.85 16.21
C ILE A 86 -7.91 -10.58 17.00
N VAL A 87 -6.87 -11.40 16.78
CA VAL A 87 -5.58 -11.29 17.47
C VAL A 87 -4.51 -10.81 16.48
N ASP A 88 -4.25 -9.51 16.47
CA ASP A 88 -3.29 -8.87 15.55
C ASP A 88 -1.90 -8.78 16.20
N VAL A 89 -0.97 -9.59 15.69
CA VAL A 89 0.43 -9.65 16.15
C VAL A 89 1.36 -8.64 15.48
N SER A 90 0.86 -7.87 14.51
CA SER A 90 1.68 -7.04 13.64
C SER A 90 2.38 -5.87 14.33
N ARG A 91 1.79 -5.37 15.44
CA ARG A 91 2.28 -4.17 16.12
C ARG A 91 3.45 -4.44 17.07
N TYR A 92 3.42 -5.55 17.79
CA TYR A 92 4.34 -5.78 18.88
C TYR A 92 5.22 -7.03 18.73
N LEU A 93 4.73 -8.09 18.06
CA LEU A 93 5.47 -9.33 17.86
C LEU A 93 6.17 -9.33 16.48
N ASN A 94 7.13 -8.43 16.29
CA ASN A 94 7.75 -8.14 15.00
C ASN A 94 9.30 -8.07 15.06
N ARG A 95 9.92 -8.81 15.99
CA ARG A 95 11.38 -8.84 16.13
C ARG A 95 12.01 -9.94 15.30
N ILE A 96 13.13 -9.61 14.64
CA ILE A 96 14.11 -10.57 14.14
C ILE A 96 14.96 -10.94 15.34
N MET A 97 14.92 -12.21 15.76
CA MET A 97 15.51 -12.64 17.02
C MET A 97 16.96 -13.09 16.83
N GLU A 98 17.24 -13.82 15.75
CA GLU A 98 18.55 -14.39 15.50
C GLU A 98 18.74 -14.62 14.00
N ILE A 99 19.95 -14.33 13.48
CA ILE A 99 20.38 -14.66 12.13
C ILE A 99 21.61 -15.57 12.26
N ASP A 100 21.47 -16.83 11.85
CA ASP A 100 22.56 -17.81 11.80
C ASP A 100 23.04 -17.96 10.33
N SER A 101 24.07 -17.22 9.98
CA SER A 101 24.63 -17.23 8.63
C SER A 101 25.28 -18.56 8.28
N GLY A 102 25.84 -19.27 9.27
CA GLY A 102 26.49 -20.57 9.07
C GLY A 102 25.50 -21.66 8.67
N ARG A 103 24.33 -21.68 9.31
CA ARG A 103 23.25 -22.60 9.01
C ARG A 103 22.30 -22.06 7.94
N ARG A 104 22.43 -20.82 7.51
CA ARG A 104 21.50 -20.09 6.64
C ARG A 104 20.07 -20.12 7.18
N GLN A 105 19.94 -19.75 8.45
CA GLN A 105 18.65 -19.76 9.15
C GLN A 105 18.40 -18.42 9.82
N VAL A 106 17.12 -18.10 9.97
CA VAL A 106 16.70 -16.92 10.72
C VAL A 106 15.52 -17.27 11.63
N ARG A 107 15.54 -16.80 12.88
CA ARG A 107 14.44 -16.93 13.83
C ARG A 107 13.76 -15.57 14.02
N VAL A 108 12.45 -15.56 13.81
CA VAL A 108 11.63 -14.33 13.77
C VAL A 108 10.32 -14.50 14.53
N GLN A 109 9.75 -13.38 14.95
CA GLN A 109 8.36 -13.31 15.40
C GLN A 109 7.40 -13.17 14.21
N PRO A 110 6.12 -13.58 14.35
CA PRO A 110 5.18 -13.67 13.24
C PRO A 110 4.83 -12.34 12.55
N GLY A 111 4.99 -11.20 13.23
CA GLY A 111 4.74 -9.86 12.70
C GLY A 111 5.89 -9.23 11.93
N VAL A 112 6.99 -9.93 11.70
CA VAL A 112 8.11 -9.42 10.89
C VAL A 112 7.68 -9.31 9.43
N VAL A 113 7.90 -8.13 8.82
CA VAL A 113 7.59 -7.88 7.42
C VAL A 113 8.66 -8.53 6.52
N ARG A 114 8.23 -9.25 5.49
CA ARG A 114 9.12 -10.01 4.60
C ARG A 114 10.27 -9.17 4.02
N ASN A 115 10.00 -7.98 3.50
CA ASN A 115 11.05 -7.14 2.94
C ASN A 115 11.95 -6.51 4.02
N GLU A 116 11.45 -6.23 5.21
CA GLU A 116 12.28 -5.79 6.34
C GLU A 116 13.23 -6.91 6.79
N LEU A 117 12.75 -8.17 6.76
CA LEU A 117 13.60 -9.34 6.97
C LEU A 117 14.73 -9.41 5.95
N ASN A 118 14.42 -9.24 4.66
CA ASN A 118 15.43 -9.32 3.60
C ASN A 118 16.45 -8.15 3.65
N LEU A 119 16.04 -6.96 4.11
CA LEU A 119 16.99 -5.88 4.39
C LEU A 119 17.99 -6.27 5.49
N ALA A 120 17.55 -7.00 6.51
CA ALA A 120 18.42 -7.47 7.59
C ALA A 120 19.30 -8.66 7.17
N LEU A 121 18.83 -9.53 6.26
CA LEU A 121 19.58 -10.69 5.76
C LEU A 121 20.63 -10.33 4.70
N ALA A 122 20.39 -9.29 3.89
CA ALA A 122 21.26 -8.91 2.77
C ALA A 122 22.74 -8.69 3.16
N PRO A 123 23.09 -8.02 4.30
CA PRO A 123 24.48 -7.91 4.74
C PRO A 123 25.17 -9.23 5.04
N HIS A 124 24.41 -10.30 5.24
CA HIS A 124 24.89 -11.66 5.49
C HIS A 124 24.99 -12.51 4.20
N GLY A 125 24.70 -11.91 3.04
CA GLY A 125 24.68 -12.64 1.75
C GLY A 125 23.47 -13.57 1.60
N LEU A 126 22.41 -13.35 2.37
CA LEU A 126 21.23 -14.22 2.45
C LEU A 126 19.94 -13.46 2.11
N PHE A 127 18.91 -14.23 1.74
CA PHE A 127 17.53 -13.72 1.64
C PHE A 127 16.50 -14.83 1.91
N PHE A 128 15.32 -14.43 2.35
CA PHE A 128 14.14 -15.30 2.40
C PHE A 128 13.45 -15.23 1.03
N ALA A 129 13.51 -16.33 0.30
CA ALA A 129 13.18 -16.40 -1.12
C ALA A 129 11.67 -16.29 -1.44
N PRO A 130 10.75 -16.94 -0.70
CA PRO A 130 9.32 -16.79 -0.96
C PRO A 130 8.92 -15.31 -0.95
N GLU A 131 8.18 -14.89 -1.98
CA GLU A 131 7.73 -13.52 -2.09
C GLU A 131 6.22 -13.44 -2.40
N THR A 132 5.65 -12.28 -2.20
CA THR A 132 4.26 -11.98 -2.57
C THR A 132 4.19 -10.61 -3.22
N SER A 133 3.15 -10.31 -3.97
CA SER A 133 2.90 -8.93 -4.46
C SER A 133 2.82 -7.92 -3.30
N THR A 134 2.52 -8.40 -2.09
CA THR A 134 2.41 -7.61 -0.86
C THR A 134 3.68 -7.60 0.00
N GLN A 135 4.82 -8.04 -0.50
CA GLN A 135 6.07 -8.29 0.24
C GLN A 135 6.58 -7.11 1.11
N ASN A 136 6.22 -5.86 0.78
CA ASN A 136 6.58 -4.67 1.56
C ASN A 136 5.72 -4.48 2.82
N ARG A 137 4.74 -5.37 3.06
CA ARG A 137 3.81 -5.37 4.20
C ARG A 137 3.35 -6.76 4.63
N ALA A 138 3.46 -7.78 3.80
CA ALA A 138 3.22 -9.18 4.18
C ALA A 138 4.17 -9.58 5.29
N MET A 139 3.64 -10.32 6.27
CA MET A 139 4.37 -10.70 7.48
C MET A 139 4.53 -12.20 7.54
N ILE A 140 5.64 -12.65 8.13
CA ILE A 140 6.07 -14.05 8.12
C ILE A 140 4.99 -14.99 8.68
N GLY A 141 4.33 -14.65 9.79
CA GLY A 141 3.26 -15.49 10.34
C GLY A 141 2.07 -15.67 9.39
N GLY A 142 1.70 -14.62 8.65
CA GLY A 142 0.67 -14.71 7.60
C GLY A 142 1.14 -15.51 6.38
N MET A 143 2.42 -15.36 5.99
CA MET A 143 2.99 -16.15 4.90
C MET A 143 3.03 -17.65 5.24
N VAL A 144 3.33 -18.00 6.50
CA VAL A 144 3.20 -19.39 6.97
C VAL A 144 1.73 -19.83 6.95
N GLY A 145 0.81 -19.03 7.52
CA GLY A 145 -0.60 -19.39 7.58
C GLY A 145 -1.22 -19.68 6.21
N ASN A 146 -0.81 -18.95 5.17
CA ASN A 146 -1.29 -19.13 3.79
C ASN A 146 -0.37 -20.01 2.92
N ASN A 147 0.78 -20.45 3.43
CA ASN A 147 1.82 -21.07 2.61
C ASN A 147 2.19 -20.21 1.38
N SER A 148 2.39 -18.92 1.59
CA SER A 148 2.58 -17.96 0.51
C SER A 148 3.82 -18.25 -0.34
N CYS A 149 3.70 -17.99 -1.62
CA CYS A 149 4.80 -17.99 -2.58
C CYS A 149 4.59 -16.81 -3.56
N GLY A 150 5.22 -16.81 -4.73
CA GLY A 150 5.08 -15.73 -5.71
C GLY A 150 5.88 -16.02 -6.99
N ALA A 151 6.20 -14.99 -7.75
CA ALA A 151 6.81 -15.11 -9.07
C ALA A 151 8.03 -16.05 -9.13
N ASN A 152 8.85 -16.06 -8.08
CA ASN A 152 10.07 -16.86 -8.01
C ASN A 152 9.84 -18.31 -7.53
N SER A 153 8.59 -18.74 -7.31
CA SER A 153 8.30 -20.08 -6.78
C SER A 153 8.70 -21.22 -7.70
N VAL A 154 8.81 -20.96 -8.99
CA VAL A 154 9.33 -21.94 -9.96
C VAL A 154 10.78 -22.37 -9.65
N VAL A 155 11.54 -21.50 -8.97
CA VAL A 155 12.93 -21.80 -8.54
C VAL A 155 13.01 -22.14 -7.06
N TYR A 156 12.30 -21.37 -6.20
CA TYR A 156 12.50 -21.41 -4.75
C TYR A 156 11.35 -22.08 -3.98
N GLY A 157 10.29 -22.51 -4.66
CA GLY A 157 9.13 -23.10 -3.98
C GLY A 157 8.33 -22.10 -3.15
N SER A 158 7.70 -22.59 -2.08
CA SER A 158 6.80 -21.84 -1.21
C SER A 158 7.37 -21.66 0.21
N THR A 159 6.61 -21.02 1.09
CA THR A 159 6.98 -20.85 2.50
C THR A 159 7.15 -22.19 3.23
N ARG A 160 6.39 -23.22 2.85
CA ARG A 160 6.45 -24.59 3.42
C ARG A 160 7.84 -25.21 3.32
N GLU A 161 8.49 -25.06 2.20
CA GLU A 161 9.83 -25.62 1.95
C GLU A 161 10.90 -24.91 2.78
N HIS A 162 10.64 -23.68 3.23
CA HIS A 162 11.55 -22.86 4.02
C HIS A 162 11.27 -22.87 5.53
N LEU A 163 10.16 -23.45 5.96
CA LEU A 163 9.77 -23.50 7.39
C LEU A 163 10.46 -24.65 8.10
N ILE A 164 11.48 -24.36 8.91
CA ILE A 164 12.30 -25.35 9.63
C ILE A 164 11.63 -25.77 10.94
N SER A 165 11.34 -24.79 11.81
CA SER A 165 10.73 -25.05 13.11
C SER A 165 9.82 -23.90 13.52
N ALA A 166 8.91 -24.20 14.43
CA ALA A 166 7.96 -23.23 14.97
C ALA A 166 7.74 -23.46 16.48
N ARG A 167 7.73 -22.37 17.24
CA ARG A 167 7.23 -22.31 18.61
C ARG A 167 5.79 -21.84 18.57
N VAL A 168 4.92 -22.57 19.24
CA VAL A 168 3.47 -22.36 19.17
C VAL A 168 2.82 -22.47 20.54
N VAL A 169 1.64 -21.85 20.68
CA VAL A 169 0.71 -22.10 21.79
C VAL A 169 -0.44 -22.96 21.27
N LEU A 170 -0.68 -24.10 21.89
CA LEU A 170 -1.74 -25.04 21.54
C LEU A 170 -3.09 -24.62 22.15
N SER A 171 -4.17 -25.29 21.77
CA SER A 171 -5.55 -24.92 22.17
C SER A 171 -5.84 -25.07 23.64
N ASP A 172 -5.02 -25.81 24.38
CA ASP A 172 -5.06 -25.93 25.85
C ASP A 172 -4.21 -24.89 26.60
N GLY A 173 -3.57 -23.97 25.83
CA GLY A 173 -2.64 -22.96 26.37
C GLY A 173 -1.22 -23.48 26.62
N SER A 174 -0.93 -24.76 26.36
CA SER A 174 0.43 -25.29 26.50
C SER A 174 1.32 -24.82 25.34
N ILE A 175 2.61 -24.65 25.64
CA ILE A 175 3.61 -24.22 24.64
C ILE A 175 4.29 -25.48 24.12
N ALA A 176 4.47 -25.56 22.80
CA ALA A 176 5.15 -26.64 22.11
C ALA A 176 6.12 -26.11 21.05
N GLU A 177 7.16 -26.91 20.78
CA GLU A 177 8.11 -26.65 19.68
C GLU A 177 8.08 -27.80 18.68
N PHE A 178 7.85 -27.46 17.43
CA PHE A 178 7.80 -28.40 16.32
C PHE A 178 8.95 -28.16 15.36
N GLY A 179 9.60 -29.22 14.95
CA GLY A 179 10.74 -29.23 14.04
C GLY A 179 10.96 -30.61 13.44
N PRO A 180 12.08 -30.82 12.70
CA PRO A 180 12.40 -32.12 12.09
C PRO A 180 12.64 -33.19 13.17
N LEU A 181 12.06 -34.36 12.98
CA LEU A 181 12.17 -35.55 13.87
C LEU A 181 12.57 -36.80 13.10
N SER A 182 13.49 -37.59 13.66
CA SER A 182 13.73 -38.98 13.21
C SER A 182 12.54 -39.87 13.57
N SER A 183 12.54 -41.11 13.09
CA SER A 183 11.50 -42.08 13.43
C SER A 183 11.47 -42.38 14.93
N GLU A 184 12.63 -42.46 15.59
CA GLU A 184 12.76 -42.69 17.02
C GLU A 184 12.26 -41.51 17.84
N GLU A 185 12.62 -40.30 17.46
CA GLU A 185 12.15 -39.07 18.10
C GLU A 185 10.63 -38.90 17.94
N PHE A 186 10.09 -39.22 16.75
CA PHE A 186 8.65 -39.22 16.52
C PHE A 186 7.93 -40.19 17.44
N ALA A 187 8.44 -41.43 17.56
CA ALA A 187 7.87 -42.45 18.49
C ALA A 187 7.93 -41.97 19.94
N ALA A 188 9.03 -41.32 20.35
CA ALA A 188 9.18 -40.75 21.71
C ALA A 188 8.13 -39.64 21.95
N LYS A 189 7.85 -38.75 20.96
CA LYS A 189 6.82 -37.71 21.05
C LYS A 189 5.41 -38.28 21.22
N CYS A 190 5.13 -39.50 20.75
CA CYS A 190 3.85 -40.18 20.98
C CYS A 190 3.62 -40.57 22.47
N SER A 191 4.65 -40.56 23.28
CA SER A 191 4.57 -40.92 24.71
C SER A 191 4.16 -39.72 25.54
N GLY A 192 3.26 -39.92 26.50
CA GLY A 192 2.83 -38.85 27.44
C GLY A 192 1.31 -38.58 27.40
N SER A 193 0.89 -37.70 28.31
CA SER A 193 -0.53 -37.35 28.51
C SER A 193 -0.92 -35.96 28.04
N ARG A 194 0.06 -35.13 27.60
CA ARG A 194 -0.19 -33.76 27.12
C ARG A 194 -0.83 -33.74 25.71
N LEU A 195 -1.48 -32.64 25.37
CA LEU A 195 -2.10 -32.46 24.07
C LEU A 195 -1.11 -32.70 22.93
N GLU A 196 0.12 -32.21 23.01
CA GLU A 196 1.17 -32.47 22.03
C GLU A 196 1.34 -33.99 21.75
N ALA A 197 1.44 -34.85 22.80
CA ALA A 197 1.59 -36.25 22.61
C ALA A 197 0.33 -36.92 22.01
N ALA A 198 -0.86 -36.44 22.31
CA ALA A 198 -2.10 -36.89 21.71
C ALA A 198 -2.12 -36.61 20.20
N ILE A 199 -1.70 -35.42 19.78
CA ILE A 199 -1.57 -34.99 18.36
C ILE A 199 -0.62 -35.96 17.61
N TYR A 200 0.55 -36.27 18.17
CA TYR A 200 1.48 -37.24 17.57
C TYR A 200 0.90 -38.64 17.47
N ARG A 201 0.17 -39.14 18.47
CA ARG A 201 -0.52 -40.42 18.40
C ARG A 201 -1.60 -40.45 17.31
N ASP A 202 -2.39 -39.41 17.22
CA ASP A 202 -3.45 -39.32 16.23
C ASP A 202 -2.91 -39.31 14.81
N ILE A 203 -1.90 -38.54 14.53
CA ILE A 203 -1.30 -38.54 13.19
C ILE A 203 -0.61 -39.88 12.90
N SER A 204 0.01 -40.50 13.90
CA SER A 204 0.58 -41.85 13.77
C SER A 204 -0.48 -42.88 13.39
N ARG A 205 -1.66 -42.83 14.03
CA ARG A 205 -2.80 -43.69 13.72
C ARG A 205 -3.35 -43.44 12.31
N LEU A 206 -3.56 -42.18 11.97
CA LEU A 206 -4.16 -41.80 10.67
C LEU A 206 -3.24 -42.14 9.49
N LEU A 207 -1.97 -41.76 9.56
CA LEU A 207 -1.01 -41.98 8.46
C LEU A 207 -0.30 -43.32 8.57
N GLY A 208 -0.45 -44.09 9.66
CA GLY A 208 0.02 -45.47 9.80
C GLY A 208 -0.75 -46.46 8.89
N ASP A 209 -2.02 -46.16 8.58
CA ASP A 209 -2.82 -46.96 7.68
C ASP A 209 -2.40 -46.76 6.22
N VAL A 210 -2.06 -47.88 5.55
CA VAL A 210 -1.62 -47.89 4.15
C VAL A 210 -2.74 -47.43 3.23
N ASN A 211 -3.98 -47.87 3.44
CA ASN A 211 -5.12 -47.49 2.59
C ASN A 211 -5.40 -45.97 2.66
N THR A 212 -5.20 -45.39 3.84
CA THR A 212 -5.31 -43.94 4.01
C THR A 212 -4.25 -43.20 3.18
N ARG A 213 -2.98 -43.62 3.24
CA ARG A 213 -1.91 -43.00 2.43
C ARG A 213 -2.14 -43.17 0.92
N GLU A 214 -2.62 -44.32 0.48
CA GLU A 214 -2.98 -44.54 -0.93
C GLU A 214 -4.14 -43.67 -1.39
N THR A 215 -5.14 -43.46 -0.53
CA THR A 215 -6.27 -42.55 -0.82
C THR A 215 -5.79 -41.11 -0.92
N ILE A 216 -4.92 -40.68 0.00
CA ILE A 216 -4.29 -39.34 -0.06
C ILE A 216 -3.53 -39.19 -1.39
N ALA A 217 -2.67 -40.17 -1.74
CA ALA A 217 -1.86 -40.09 -2.96
C ALA A 217 -2.70 -40.02 -4.25
N ARG A 218 -3.88 -40.66 -4.26
CA ARG A 218 -4.78 -40.70 -5.42
C ARG A 218 -5.63 -39.45 -5.57
N GLU A 219 -6.13 -38.90 -4.46
CA GLU A 219 -7.16 -37.83 -4.50
C GLU A 219 -6.58 -36.43 -4.42
N PHE A 220 -5.35 -36.29 -3.89
CA PHE A 220 -4.69 -34.97 -3.84
C PHE A 220 -4.26 -34.51 -5.24
N PRO A 221 -3.99 -33.21 -5.44
CA PRO A 221 -3.50 -32.69 -6.71
C PRO A 221 -2.24 -33.40 -7.22
N LYS A 222 -2.03 -33.43 -8.55
CA LYS A 222 -0.83 -34.02 -9.18
C LYS A 222 0.45 -33.55 -8.52
N LYS A 223 1.43 -34.43 -8.31
CA LYS A 223 2.73 -34.08 -7.69
C LYS A 223 3.57 -33.12 -8.55
N SER A 224 3.35 -33.09 -9.85
CA SER A 224 3.97 -32.15 -10.79
C SER A 224 3.54 -30.69 -10.54
N ILE A 225 2.39 -30.48 -9.92
CA ILE A 225 1.90 -29.16 -9.56
C ILE A 225 2.56 -28.73 -8.23
N HIS A 226 3.53 -27.82 -8.30
CA HIS A 226 4.27 -27.36 -7.12
C HIS A 226 3.43 -26.44 -6.24
N ARG A 227 2.53 -25.65 -6.84
CA ARG A 227 1.62 -24.74 -6.14
C ARG A 227 0.35 -25.47 -5.70
N ARG A 228 0.44 -26.21 -4.59
CA ARG A 228 -0.65 -27.01 -4.01
C ARG A 228 -0.94 -26.54 -2.59
N ASN A 229 -1.98 -25.75 -2.42
CA ASN A 229 -2.35 -25.17 -1.14
C ASN A 229 -3.84 -25.42 -0.80
N THR A 230 -4.36 -26.57 -1.21
CA THR A 230 -5.74 -27.00 -0.99
C THR A 230 -5.82 -27.87 0.26
N GLY A 231 -6.45 -27.38 1.32
CA GLY A 231 -6.61 -28.06 2.60
C GLY A 231 -5.31 -28.25 3.39
N TYR A 232 -5.34 -29.17 4.35
CA TYR A 232 -4.15 -29.54 5.13
C TYR A 232 -3.22 -30.44 4.30
N ALA A 233 -1.92 -30.16 4.30
CA ALA A 233 -0.91 -30.84 3.49
C ALA A 233 -0.57 -32.26 3.99
N LEU A 234 -1.56 -33.15 4.05
CA LEU A 234 -1.41 -34.54 4.51
C LEU A 234 -0.52 -35.37 3.58
N ASP A 235 -0.55 -35.09 2.30
CA ASP A 235 0.32 -35.71 1.30
C ASP A 235 1.80 -35.41 1.61
N SER A 236 2.10 -34.21 2.07
CA SER A 236 3.45 -33.82 2.49
C SER A 236 3.91 -34.51 3.78
N LEU A 237 3.02 -34.75 4.73
CA LEU A 237 3.32 -35.50 5.94
C LEU A 237 3.45 -37.00 5.66
N ALA A 238 2.57 -37.55 4.81
CA ALA A 238 2.61 -38.97 4.44
C ALA A 238 3.91 -39.35 3.70
N ALA A 239 4.56 -38.36 3.08
CA ALA A 239 5.86 -38.57 2.42
C ALA A 239 7.05 -38.57 3.38
N CYS A 240 6.87 -38.29 4.68
CA CYS A 240 7.93 -38.25 5.68
C CYS A 240 8.10 -39.60 6.40
N VAL A 241 9.28 -39.82 7.05
CA VAL A 241 9.43 -40.91 8.02
C VAL A 241 8.50 -40.65 9.23
N PRO A 242 7.90 -41.67 9.91
CA PRO A 242 8.10 -43.08 9.66
C PRO A 242 7.17 -43.65 8.59
N PHE A 243 6.33 -42.87 7.93
CA PHE A 243 5.30 -43.33 6.99
C PHE A 243 5.87 -43.69 5.62
N SER A 244 6.96 -43.04 5.23
CA SER A 244 7.73 -43.33 4.01
C SER A 244 9.20 -43.59 4.40
N PRO A 245 9.73 -44.81 4.22
CA PRO A 245 11.09 -45.13 4.69
C PRO A 245 12.21 -44.30 4.06
N ALA A 246 12.04 -43.87 2.83
CA ALA A 246 12.99 -42.99 2.12
C ALA A 246 12.65 -41.51 2.23
N GLY A 247 11.65 -41.16 3.03
CA GLY A 247 11.19 -39.79 3.19
C GLY A 247 12.13 -38.91 4.07
N PRO A 248 11.93 -37.60 4.02
CA PRO A 248 12.62 -36.68 4.90
C PRO A 248 12.15 -36.85 6.38
N PRO A 249 12.86 -36.27 7.35
CA PRO A 249 12.43 -36.23 8.73
C PRO A 249 10.99 -35.71 8.87
N PHE A 250 10.23 -36.27 9.80
CA PHE A 250 8.88 -35.83 10.09
C PHE A 250 8.88 -34.40 10.63
N ASN A 251 7.97 -33.54 10.12
CA ASN A 251 7.89 -32.18 10.61
C ASN A 251 6.48 -31.61 10.46
N PHE A 252 5.81 -31.30 11.56
CA PHE A 252 4.51 -30.65 11.56
C PHE A 252 4.53 -29.23 10.95
N CYS A 253 5.70 -28.60 10.79
CA CYS A 253 5.82 -27.33 10.08
C CYS A 253 5.28 -27.41 8.66
N ARG A 254 5.32 -28.60 8.01
CA ARG A 254 4.70 -28.85 6.70
C ARG A 254 3.18 -28.68 6.73
N LEU A 255 2.56 -28.96 7.88
CA LEU A 255 1.12 -28.82 8.09
C LEU A 255 0.75 -27.38 8.50
N PHE A 256 1.59 -26.70 9.29
CA PHE A 256 1.35 -25.31 9.66
C PHE A 256 1.35 -24.38 8.47
N ALA A 257 2.23 -24.62 7.48
CA ALA A 257 2.23 -23.89 6.23
C ALA A 257 0.96 -24.22 5.43
N GLY A 258 0.04 -23.26 5.37
CA GLY A 258 -1.28 -23.41 4.76
C GLY A 258 -2.40 -23.81 5.74
N SER A 259 -2.14 -23.84 7.07
CA SER A 259 -3.18 -24.16 8.06
C SER A 259 -4.10 -22.98 8.41
N GLU A 260 -3.85 -21.80 7.92
CA GLU A 260 -4.69 -20.59 8.11
C GLU A 260 -4.96 -20.25 9.60
N GLY A 261 -4.03 -20.63 10.49
CA GLY A 261 -4.16 -20.40 11.93
C GLY A 261 -5.29 -21.21 12.60
N THR A 262 -5.65 -22.37 12.04
CA THR A 262 -6.72 -23.23 12.55
C THR A 262 -6.24 -24.29 13.53
N LEU A 263 -4.92 -24.53 13.64
CA LEU A 263 -4.35 -25.64 14.43
C LEU A 263 -3.63 -25.15 15.69
N ALA A 264 -2.85 -24.10 15.59
CA ALA A 264 -2.07 -23.56 16.70
C ALA A 264 -1.78 -22.07 16.48
N PHE A 265 -1.35 -21.37 17.53
CA PHE A 265 -0.94 -19.97 17.45
C PHE A 265 0.59 -19.85 17.42
N LEU A 266 1.15 -19.40 16.29
CA LEU A 266 2.59 -19.24 16.07
C LEU A 266 3.13 -18.04 16.86
N THR A 267 4.21 -18.23 17.65
CA THR A 267 4.88 -17.17 18.42
C THR A 267 6.31 -16.92 17.96
N GLU A 268 7.04 -17.96 17.52
CA GLU A 268 8.35 -17.86 16.87
C GLU A 268 8.43 -18.80 15.68
N ILE A 269 9.18 -18.39 14.66
CA ILE A 269 9.30 -19.09 13.38
C ILE A 269 10.77 -19.10 12.98
N THR A 270 11.31 -20.29 12.69
CA THR A 270 12.65 -20.46 12.13
C THR A 270 12.55 -20.80 10.66
N LEU A 271 13.20 -20.01 9.83
CA LEU A 271 13.18 -20.13 8.37
C LEU A 271 14.56 -20.47 7.82
N ALA A 272 14.57 -21.30 6.77
CA ALA A 272 15.73 -21.45 5.89
C ALA A 272 15.86 -20.21 4.99
N CYS A 273 17.10 -19.79 4.78
CA CYS A 273 17.45 -18.67 3.90
C CYS A 273 18.26 -19.18 2.72
N GLU A 274 18.05 -18.56 1.57
CA GLU A 274 18.82 -18.82 0.36
C GLU A 274 20.00 -17.85 0.24
N PRO A 275 21.11 -18.24 -0.42
CA PRO A 275 22.13 -17.32 -0.88
C PRO A 275 21.51 -16.28 -1.82
N LEU A 276 22.07 -15.05 -1.82
CA LEU A 276 21.61 -14.03 -2.77
C LEU A 276 21.57 -14.56 -4.21
N PRO A 277 20.54 -14.21 -5.00
CA PRO A 277 20.39 -14.71 -6.36
C PRO A 277 21.55 -14.28 -7.25
N PRO A 278 21.73 -14.92 -8.43
CA PRO A 278 22.72 -14.48 -9.41
C PRO A 278 22.62 -12.96 -9.67
N PRO A 279 23.76 -12.25 -9.76
CA PRO A 279 23.76 -10.78 -9.79
C PRO A 279 23.26 -10.17 -11.10
N GLU A 280 23.33 -10.90 -12.19
CA GLU A 280 22.91 -10.43 -13.50
C GLU A 280 21.54 -10.99 -13.87
N SER A 281 20.64 -10.10 -14.29
CA SER A 281 19.33 -10.48 -14.80
C SER A 281 18.83 -9.55 -15.89
N ALA A 282 17.89 -10.05 -16.69
CA ALA A 282 17.13 -9.25 -17.65
C ALA A 282 15.69 -9.74 -17.73
N LEU A 283 14.76 -8.83 -18.08
CA LEU A 283 13.39 -9.16 -18.39
C LEU A 283 13.17 -9.11 -19.91
N VAL A 284 12.81 -10.23 -20.50
CA VAL A 284 12.29 -10.29 -21.88
C VAL A 284 10.77 -10.10 -21.80
N CYS A 285 10.27 -8.98 -22.30
CA CYS A 285 8.85 -8.65 -22.26
C CYS A 285 8.19 -9.02 -23.59
N VAL A 286 7.60 -10.19 -23.69
CA VAL A 286 6.97 -10.70 -24.91
C VAL A 286 5.60 -10.08 -25.09
N HIS A 287 5.37 -9.37 -26.21
CA HIS A 287 4.09 -8.76 -26.55
C HIS A 287 3.29 -9.71 -27.43
N CYS A 288 2.13 -10.14 -26.95
CA CYS A 288 1.26 -11.10 -27.62
C CYS A 288 -0.08 -10.45 -28.01
N ALA A 289 -0.65 -10.88 -29.13
CA ALA A 289 -1.96 -10.41 -29.57
C ALA A 289 -3.09 -11.01 -28.73
N THR A 290 -2.90 -12.23 -28.18
CA THR A 290 -3.89 -12.93 -27.39
C THR A 290 -3.27 -13.55 -26.14
N ILE A 291 -4.12 -13.94 -25.18
CA ILE A 291 -3.72 -14.69 -23.98
C ILE A 291 -3.21 -16.09 -24.38
N ASP A 292 -3.90 -16.77 -25.30
CA ASP A 292 -3.47 -18.11 -25.78
C ASP A 292 -2.05 -18.06 -26.35
N GLU A 293 -1.74 -17.09 -27.21
CA GLU A 293 -0.40 -16.88 -27.73
C GLU A 293 0.64 -16.67 -26.61
N ALA A 294 0.30 -15.91 -25.57
CA ALA A 294 1.19 -15.71 -24.42
C ALA A 294 1.41 -17.00 -23.62
N LEU A 295 0.39 -17.84 -23.48
CA LEU A 295 0.50 -19.12 -22.79
C LEU A 295 1.32 -20.13 -23.59
N GLN A 296 1.22 -20.14 -24.92
CA GLN A 296 2.10 -20.93 -25.77
C GLN A 296 3.55 -20.43 -25.71
N ALA A 297 3.75 -19.11 -25.67
CA ALA A 297 5.06 -18.50 -25.46
C ALA A 297 5.67 -18.87 -24.09
N ASN A 298 4.84 -19.02 -23.04
CA ASN A 298 5.29 -19.49 -21.74
C ASN A 298 5.91 -20.91 -21.80
N LEU A 299 5.31 -21.83 -22.55
CA LEU A 299 5.85 -23.20 -22.72
C LEU A 299 7.23 -23.17 -23.39
N VAL A 300 7.45 -22.26 -24.33
CA VAL A 300 8.78 -22.05 -24.94
C VAL A 300 9.74 -21.48 -23.89
N ALA A 301 9.31 -20.44 -23.13
CA ALA A 301 10.14 -19.79 -22.13
C ALA A 301 10.60 -20.73 -21.02
N LEU A 302 9.77 -21.69 -20.60
CA LEU A 302 10.10 -22.67 -19.56
C LEU A 302 11.35 -23.50 -19.90
N ARG A 303 11.65 -23.75 -21.20
CA ARG A 303 12.84 -24.46 -21.63
C ARG A 303 14.16 -23.74 -21.33
N TYR A 304 14.07 -22.44 -21.05
CA TYR A 304 15.21 -21.59 -20.68
C TYR A 304 15.39 -21.47 -19.16
N ALA A 305 14.65 -22.25 -18.36
CA ALA A 305 14.67 -22.22 -16.90
C ALA A 305 14.62 -20.79 -16.32
N PRO A 306 13.57 -20.02 -16.65
CA PRO A 306 13.47 -18.64 -16.20
C PRO A 306 13.34 -18.57 -14.67
N ARG A 307 13.83 -17.49 -14.06
CA ARG A 307 13.61 -17.24 -12.65
C ARG A 307 12.14 -16.95 -12.34
N SER A 308 11.45 -16.32 -13.28
CA SER A 308 10.01 -16.12 -13.26
C SER A 308 9.46 -15.90 -14.67
N CYS A 309 8.18 -16.20 -14.88
CA CYS A 309 7.46 -15.92 -16.11
C CYS A 309 6.02 -15.51 -15.76
N GLU A 310 5.70 -14.23 -15.98
CA GLU A 310 4.51 -13.57 -15.46
C GLU A 310 3.60 -13.07 -16.58
N LEU A 311 2.33 -13.45 -16.54
CA LEU A 311 1.31 -12.97 -17.47
C LEU A 311 0.67 -11.65 -16.97
N ILE A 312 0.49 -10.70 -17.88
CA ILE A 312 -0.22 -9.43 -17.66
C ILE A 312 -1.18 -9.21 -18.82
N ASP A 313 -2.49 -9.17 -18.57
CA ASP A 313 -3.48 -9.01 -19.62
C ASP A 313 -3.76 -7.55 -20.02
N HIS A 314 -4.54 -7.39 -21.08
CA HIS A 314 -4.95 -6.10 -21.62
C HIS A 314 -5.69 -5.24 -20.59
N HIS A 315 -6.57 -5.79 -19.76
CA HIS A 315 -7.35 -5.01 -18.78
C HIS A 315 -6.46 -4.31 -17.76
N ILE A 316 -5.41 -5.00 -17.30
CA ILE A 316 -4.42 -4.40 -16.39
C ILE A 316 -3.66 -3.28 -17.11
N LEU A 317 -3.22 -3.52 -18.34
CA LEU A 317 -2.50 -2.53 -19.14
C LEU A 317 -3.34 -1.27 -19.38
N GLU A 318 -4.65 -1.40 -19.62
CA GLU A 318 -5.57 -0.26 -19.73
C GLU A 318 -5.63 0.55 -18.44
N CYS A 319 -5.79 -0.11 -17.28
CA CYS A 319 -5.83 0.57 -15.98
C CYS A 319 -4.55 1.35 -15.67
N THR A 320 -3.40 0.95 -16.22
CA THR A 320 -2.14 1.68 -16.01
C THR A 320 -2.10 3.05 -16.71
N LYS A 321 -2.90 3.27 -17.76
CA LYS A 321 -2.91 4.53 -18.53
C LYS A 321 -3.38 5.72 -17.67
N THR A 322 -4.26 5.48 -16.70
CA THR A 322 -4.87 6.51 -15.84
C THR A 322 -4.22 6.62 -14.46
N ASN A 323 -3.43 5.62 -14.03
CA ASN A 323 -2.73 5.67 -12.75
C ASN A 323 -1.46 6.53 -12.84
N LEU A 324 -1.28 7.47 -11.92
CA LEU A 324 -0.19 8.46 -11.96
C LEU A 324 1.21 7.84 -11.91
N GLU A 325 1.39 6.81 -11.11
CA GLU A 325 2.67 6.10 -10.97
C GLU A 325 2.87 5.13 -12.14
N GLN A 326 1.89 4.28 -12.42
CA GLN A 326 2.07 3.18 -13.35
C GLN A 326 2.14 3.62 -14.82
N ARG A 327 1.55 4.74 -15.18
CA ARG A 327 1.68 5.31 -16.51
C ARG A 327 3.14 5.56 -16.93
N GLN A 328 4.01 5.91 -15.97
CA GLN A 328 5.45 6.09 -16.22
C GLN A 328 6.20 4.77 -16.40
N ASN A 329 5.64 3.67 -15.87
CA ASN A 329 6.22 2.34 -15.95
C ASN A 329 5.88 1.61 -17.26
N ARG A 330 5.09 2.22 -18.14
CA ARG A 330 4.74 1.68 -19.47
C ARG A 330 5.81 1.86 -20.55
N PHE A 331 7.00 2.35 -20.22
CA PHE A 331 8.06 2.70 -21.18
C PHE A 331 8.44 1.55 -22.14
N PHE A 332 8.24 0.30 -21.75
CA PHE A 332 8.55 -0.89 -22.51
C PHE A 332 7.36 -1.39 -23.36
N VAL A 333 6.14 -0.89 -23.13
CA VAL A 333 4.93 -1.33 -23.83
C VAL A 333 4.83 -0.68 -25.18
N GLN A 334 4.76 -1.50 -26.26
CA GLN A 334 4.60 -1.06 -27.62
C GLN A 334 3.29 -1.57 -28.22
N GLY A 335 2.56 -0.69 -28.88
CA GLY A 335 1.25 -1.03 -29.45
C GLY A 335 0.17 -1.21 -28.37
N ASP A 336 -0.75 -2.10 -28.65
CA ASP A 336 -1.87 -2.45 -27.76
C ASP A 336 -1.96 -3.98 -27.60
N PRO A 337 -1.06 -4.58 -26.80
CA PRO A 337 -1.01 -6.01 -26.63
C PRO A 337 -2.25 -6.56 -25.92
N GLY A 338 -2.77 -7.70 -26.38
CA GLY A 338 -3.80 -8.46 -25.71
C GLY A 338 -3.27 -9.10 -24.42
N ALA A 339 -1.99 -9.45 -24.43
CA ALA A 339 -1.26 -9.91 -23.23
C ALA A 339 0.23 -9.61 -23.34
N LEU A 340 0.88 -9.46 -22.18
CA LEU A 340 2.34 -9.40 -22.03
C LEU A 340 2.81 -10.58 -21.18
N LEU A 341 3.92 -11.20 -21.61
CA LEU A 341 4.61 -12.20 -20.82
C LEU A 341 5.99 -11.63 -20.41
N ALA A 342 6.21 -11.46 -19.10
CA ALA A 342 7.47 -10.96 -18.54
C ALA A 342 8.33 -12.15 -18.10
N VAL A 343 9.35 -12.49 -18.87
CA VAL A 343 10.26 -13.63 -18.64
C VAL A 343 11.56 -13.11 -18.02
N GLU A 344 11.84 -13.47 -16.76
CA GLU A 344 13.07 -13.09 -16.08
C GLU A 344 14.13 -14.18 -16.24
N LEU A 345 15.23 -13.83 -16.89
CA LEU A 345 16.43 -14.65 -17.04
C LEU A 345 17.52 -14.14 -16.09
N ALA A 346 18.20 -15.04 -15.39
CA ALA A 346 19.26 -14.68 -14.44
C ALA A 346 20.47 -15.62 -14.60
N ALA A 347 21.67 -15.06 -14.48
CA ALA A 347 22.93 -15.81 -14.53
C ALA A 347 24.05 -15.07 -13.79
N TYR A 348 25.23 -15.68 -13.73
CA TYR A 348 26.39 -15.05 -13.07
C TYR A 348 27.07 -13.96 -13.92
N THR A 349 26.88 -14.01 -15.24
CA THR A 349 27.44 -13.02 -16.17
C THR A 349 26.38 -12.42 -17.08
N ARG A 350 26.56 -11.15 -17.42
CA ARG A 350 25.68 -10.43 -18.36
C ARG A 350 25.66 -11.07 -19.76
N GLY A 351 26.78 -11.65 -20.17
CA GLY A 351 26.90 -12.36 -21.45
C GLY A 351 25.95 -13.57 -21.52
N GLU A 352 25.94 -14.41 -20.49
CA GLU A 352 25.03 -15.58 -20.41
C GLU A 352 23.56 -15.16 -20.47
N VAL A 353 23.18 -14.10 -19.73
CA VAL A 353 21.79 -13.59 -19.76
C VAL A 353 21.44 -13.07 -21.15
N ALA A 354 22.33 -12.30 -21.78
CA ALA A 354 22.12 -11.74 -23.11
C ALA A 354 21.99 -12.84 -24.19
N ASP A 355 22.78 -13.91 -24.08
CA ASP A 355 22.73 -15.04 -25.00
C ASP A 355 21.44 -15.85 -24.84
N ALA A 356 21.01 -16.08 -23.59
CA ALA A 356 19.74 -16.72 -23.31
C ALA A 356 18.56 -15.90 -23.83
N ALA A 357 18.56 -14.58 -23.60
CA ALA A 357 17.50 -13.68 -24.10
C ALA A 357 17.40 -13.70 -25.63
N ARG A 358 18.54 -13.63 -26.35
CA ARG A 358 18.55 -13.70 -27.82
C ARG A 358 18.06 -15.02 -28.36
N ARG A 359 18.42 -16.13 -27.72
CA ARG A 359 17.94 -17.48 -28.14
C ARG A 359 16.44 -17.60 -27.90
N LEU A 360 15.95 -17.14 -26.76
CA LEU A 360 14.52 -17.14 -26.46
C LEU A 360 13.75 -16.31 -27.51
N GLU A 361 14.21 -15.09 -27.80
CA GLU A 361 13.60 -14.21 -28.82
C GLU A 361 13.57 -14.91 -30.20
N ALA A 362 14.70 -15.50 -30.63
CA ALA A 362 14.78 -16.19 -31.90
C ALA A 362 13.83 -17.39 -32.00
N GLU A 363 13.68 -18.15 -30.92
CA GLU A 363 12.78 -19.31 -30.89
C GLU A 363 11.30 -18.90 -30.90
N LEU A 364 10.94 -17.86 -30.10
CA LEU A 364 9.58 -17.31 -30.09
C LEU A 364 9.22 -16.73 -31.47
N SER A 365 10.12 -15.97 -32.07
CA SER A 365 9.93 -15.42 -33.40
C SER A 365 9.77 -16.50 -34.47
N ALA A 366 10.57 -17.56 -34.41
CA ALA A 366 10.47 -18.72 -35.34
C ALA A 366 9.14 -19.48 -35.17
N ALA A 367 8.61 -19.53 -33.97
CA ALA A 367 7.30 -20.12 -33.64
C ALA A 367 6.12 -19.17 -33.93
N SER A 368 6.37 -17.91 -34.34
CA SER A 368 5.36 -16.86 -34.56
C SER A 368 4.57 -16.56 -33.27
N LEU A 369 5.24 -16.57 -32.12
CA LEU A 369 4.71 -16.29 -30.79
C LEU A 369 5.21 -14.93 -30.30
N GLY A 370 4.34 -13.93 -30.30
CA GLY A 370 4.66 -12.54 -29.99
C GLY A 370 5.10 -11.72 -31.19
N TYR A 371 4.95 -10.39 -31.09
CA TYR A 371 5.30 -9.44 -32.17
C TYR A 371 6.37 -8.42 -31.77
N HIS A 372 6.76 -8.37 -30.50
CA HIS A 372 7.77 -7.46 -29.95
C HIS A 372 8.38 -8.02 -28.66
N TYR A 373 9.71 -7.95 -28.50
CA TYR A 373 10.44 -8.64 -27.43
C TYR A 373 11.48 -7.72 -26.75
N PRO A 374 11.10 -6.56 -26.16
CA PRO A 374 12.08 -5.69 -25.53
C PRO A 374 12.73 -6.38 -24.34
N THR A 375 14.06 -6.36 -24.30
CA THR A 375 14.85 -6.85 -23.18
C THR A 375 15.20 -5.70 -22.25
N VAL A 376 14.67 -5.72 -21.04
CA VAL A 376 14.84 -4.65 -20.03
C VAL A 376 15.93 -5.03 -19.05
N TRP A 377 16.88 -4.11 -18.82
CA TRP A 377 18.06 -4.30 -18.00
C TRP A 377 18.14 -3.36 -16.80
N GLY A 378 18.90 -3.75 -15.77
CA GLY A 378 19.26 -2.91 -14.63
C GLY A 378 18.04 -2.41 -13.85
N THR A 379 18.09 -1.15 -13.42
CA THR A 379 17.04 -0.55 -12.56
C THR A 379 15.67 -0.45 -13.22
N ASP A 380 15.59 -0.46 -14.55
CA ASP A 380 14.32 -0.40 -15.26
C ASP A 380 13.49 -1.68 -15.11
N GLN A 381 14.12 -2.83 -14.81
CA GLN A 381 13.39 -4.06 -14.47
C GLN A 381 12.43 -3.85 -13.29
N GLN A 382 12.85 -3.07 -12.28
CA GLN A 382 12.01 -2.78 -11.12
C GLN A 382 10.74 -2.01 -11.51
N ARG A 383 10.79 -1.20 -12.57
CA ARG A 383 9.63 -0.47 -13.08
C ARG A 383 8.61 -1.41 -13.73
N VAL A 384 9.08 -2.42 -14.47
CA VAL A 384 8.21 -3.49 -15.03
C VAL A 384 7.57 -4.28 -13.88
N TRP A 385 8.37 -4.68 -12.89
CA TRP A 385 7.86 -5.38 -11.70
C TRP A 385 6.88 -4.56 -10.88
N ASN A 386 7.08 -3.25 -10.75
CA ASN A 386 6.15 -2.36 -10.05
C ASN A 386 4.79 -2.33 -10.75
N LEU A 387 4.77 -2.28 -12.10
CA LEU A 387 3.54 -2.37 -12.87
C LEU A 387 2.84 -3.71 -12.64
N ARG A 388 3.57 -4.84 -12.74
CA ARG A 388 2.99 -6.18 -12.51
C ARG A 388 2.44 -6.33 -11.09
N LYS A 389 3.17 -5.92 -10.06
CA LYS A 389 2.74 -6.00 -8.65
C LYS A 389 1.54 -5.12 -8.32
N ALA A 390 1.34 -4.04 -9.08
CA ALA A 390 0.19 -3.16 -8.90
C ALA A 390 -1.13 -3.73 -9.47
N ALA A 391 -1.10 -4.81 -10.24
CA ALA A 391 -2.23 -5.35 -11.00
C ALA A 391 -3.53 -5.46 -10.19
N LEU A 392 -3.50 -6.12 -9.03
CA LEU A 392 -4.68 -6.28 -8.16
C LEU A 392 -5.29 -4.93 -7.73
N GLY A 393 -4.44 -3.96 -7.41
CA GLY A 393 -4.91 -2.62 -7.04
C GLY A 393 -5.49 -1.86 -8.22
N LEU A 394 -4.85 -1.96 -9.39
CA LEU A 394 -5.28 -1.29 -10.62
C LEU A 394 -6.67 -1.75 -11.06
N LEU A 395 -7.01 -3.02 -10.91
CA LEU A 395 -8.31 -3.56 -11.25
C LEU A 395 -9.48 -2.94 -10.45
N SER A 396 -9.20 -2.40 -9.27
CA SER A 396 -10.20 -1.65 -8.50
C SER A 396 -10.65 -0.35 -9.17
N ASN A 397 -9.85 0.16 -10.12
CA ASN A 397 -10.11 1.41 -10.84
C ASN A 397 -11.08 1.25 -12.02
N ILE A 398 -11.49 0.03 -12.38
CA ILE A 398 -12.54 -0.21 -13.39
C ILE A 398 -13.80 0.55 -12.96
N PRO A 399 -14.37 1.43 -13.79
CA PRO A 399 -15.51 2.26 -13.42
C PRO A 399 -16.78 1.44 -13.16
N GLY A 400 -17.55 1.84 -12.16
CA GLY A 400 -18.84 1.21 -11.84
C GLY A 400 -18.77 0.18 -10.72
N ASP A 401 -19.85 -0.59 -10.55
CA ASP A 401 -20.03 -1.55 -9.45
C ASP A 401 -19.58 -2.97 -9.82
N ALA A 402 -19.56 -3.32 -11.11
CA ALA A 402 -18.97 -4.56 -11.58
C ALA A 402 -17.44 -4.50 -11.45
N LYS A 403 -16.87 -5.49 -10.78
CA LYS A 403 -15.43 -5.58 -10.48
C LYS A 403 -14.89 -6.97 -10.77
N PRO A 404 -13.61 -7.11 -11.11
CA PRO A 404 -12.94 -8.42 -11.14
C PRO A 404 -12.88 -8.99 -9.72
N VAL A 405 -13.71 -9.98 -9.43
CA VAL A 405 -13.82 -10.57 -8.08
C VAL A 405 -12.97 -11.84 -7.96
N ALA A 406 -12.48 -12.07 -6.75
CA ALA A 406 -11.72 -13.26 -6.41
C ALA A 406 -12.67 -14.45 -6.20
N VAL A 407 -13.30 -14.96 -7.26
CA VAL A 407 -14.20 -16.15 -7.19
C VAL A 407 -13.37 -17.41 -7.17
N ILE A 408 -12.53 -17.55 -8.16
CA ILE A 408 -11.77 -18.72 -8.53
C ILE A 408 -10.32 -18.38 -8.86
N GLU A 409 -9.90 -17.22 -8.49
CA GLU A 409 -8.50 -16.85 -8.63
C GLU A 409 -7.62 -17.87 -7.92
N ASP A 410 -6.36 -18.03 -8.33
CA ASP A 410 -5.40 -18.87 -7.65
C ASP A 410 -5.47 -20.37 -7.97
N THR A 411 -6.15 -20.71 -9.06
CA THR A 411 -6.15 -22.10 -9.56
C THR A 411 -4.81 -22.46 -10.17
N ALA A 412 -4.30 -23.65 -9.82
CA ALA A 412 -3.05 -24.17 -10.35
C ALA A 412 -3.26 -25.53 -11.03
N VAL A 413 -2.71 -25.65 -12.23
CA VAL A 413 -2.65 -26.88 -13.02
C VAL A 413 -1.20 -27.17 -13.42
N ASP A 414 -0.94 -28.29 -14.06
CA ASP A 414 0.37 -28.52 -14.66
C ASP A 414 0.65 -27.43 -15.70
N PRO A 415 1.85 -26.82 -15.74
CA PRO A 415 2.16 -25.78 -16.71
C PRO A 415 1.92 -26.19 -18.18
N GLU A 416 2.06 -27.48 -18.52
CA GLU A 416 1.78 -28.00 -19.85
C GLU A 416 0.27 -28.00 -20.16
N ASP A 417 -0.58 -28.18 -19.14
CA ASP A 417 -2.04 -28.18 -19.25
C ASP A 417 -2.62 -26.77 -19.28
N LEU A 418 -1.82 -25.74 -18.93
CA LEU A 418 -2.32 -24.37 -18.68
C LEU A 418 -3.03 -23.71 -19.88
N PRO A 419 -2.54 -23.83 -21.14
CA PRO A 419 -3.25 -23.27 -22.29
C PRO A 419 -4.65 -23.86 -22.48
N GLU A 420 -4.77 -25.19 -22.41
CA GLU A 420 -6.05 -25.88 -22.57
C GLU A 420 -6.99 -25.60 -21.42
N PHE A 421 -6.47 -25.55 -20.17
CA PHE A 421 -7.25 -25.21 -19.00
C PHE A 421 -7.85 -23.80 -19.10
N VAL A 422 -7.08 -22.80 -19.55
CA VAL A 422 -7.57 -21.43 -19.72
C VAL A 422 -8.61 -21.34 -20.83
N HIS A 423 -8.42 -22.08 -21.93
CA HIS A 423 -9.41 -22.19 -22.99
C HIS A 423 -10.75 -22.73 -22.46
N ASP A 424 -10.73 -23.87 -21.76
CA ASP A 424 -11.91 -24.49 -21.14
C ASP A 424 -12.59 -23.55 -20.12
N PHE A 425 -11.78 -22.79 -19.38
CA PHE A 425 -12.27 -21.82 -18.43
C PHE A 425 -12.99 -20.66 -19.12
N ASP A 426 -12.44 -20.12 -20.19
CA ASP A 426 -13.07 -19.02 -20.94
C ASP A 426 -14.35 -19.50 -21.64
N ASP A 427 -14.38 -20.75 -22.12
CA ASP A 427 -15.57 -21.39 -22.66
C ASP A 427 -16.68 -21.54 -21.59
N LEU A 428 -16.27 -21.87 -20.36
CA LEU A 428 -17.21 -21.94 -19.24
C LEU A 428 -17.81 -20.57 -18.96
N LEU A 429 -17.02 -19.50 -18.89
CA LEU A 429 -17.52 -18.15 -18.62
C LEU A 429 -18.43 -17.61 -19.74
N ARG A 430 -18.13 -17.94 -21.00
CA ARG A 430 -18.97 -17.56 -22.15
C ARG A 430 -20.42 -18.10 -22.02
N ARG A 431 -20.65 -19.25 -21.36
CA ARG A 431 -22.00 -19.79 -21.10
C ARG A 431 -22.81 -18.87 -20.17
N TYR A 432 -22.15 -18.04 -19.37
CA TYR A 432 -22.75 -17.08 -18.44
C TYR A 432 -22.73 -15.65 -18.97
N ASP A 433 -22.28 -15.42 -20.21
CA ASP A 433 -22.08 -14.09 -20.82
C ASP A 433 -21.13 -13.22 -19.99
N LEU A 434 -20.05 -13.82 -19.50
CA LEU A 434 -19.04 -13.19 -18.68
C LEU A 434 -17.66 -13.23 -19.32
N SER A 435 -16.82 -12.26 -18.93
CA SER A 435 -15.39 -12.22 -19.21
C SER A 435 -14.59 -12.19 -17.89
N ALA A 436 -13.31 -12.55 -17.98
CA ALA A 436 -12.40 -12.51 -16.84
C ALA A 436 -11.15 -11.70 -17.15
N VAL A 437 -10.48 -11.26 -16.11
CA VAL A 437 -9.11 -10.75 -16.15
C VAL A 437 -8.16 -11.91 -15.87
N HIS A 438 -7.07 -12.03 -16.66
CA HIS A 438 -6.08 -13.09 -16.57
C HIS A 438 -4.71 -12.50 -16.25
N TYR A 439 -4.13 -12.89 -15.14
CA TYR A 439 -2.75 -12.50 -14.81
C TYR A 439 -2.19 -13.47 -13.79
N GLY A 440 -0.89 -13.62 -13.71
CA GLY A 440 -0.32 -14.49 -12.69
C GLY A 440 0.98 -15.15 -13.12
N HIS A 441 1.23 -16.25 -12.46
CA HIS A 441 2.49 -16.98 -12.42
C HIS A 441 2.48 -18.10 -13.46
N ALA A 442 2.52 -17.75 -14.75
CA ALA A 442 2.39 -18.68 -15.86
C ALA A 442 3.44 -19.81 -15.80
N ALA A 443 4.68 -19.49 -15.36
CA ALA A 443 5.72 -20.50 -15.21
C ALA A 443 5.38 -21.66 -14.27
N SER A 444 4.56 -21.40 -13.26
CA SER A 444 4.16 -22.41 -12.26
C SER A 444 2.76 -23.00 -12.48
N GLY A 445 2.16 -22.72 -13.63
CA GLY A 445 0.83 -23.22 -13.98
C GLY A 445 -0.31 -22.59 -13.18
N GLU A 446 -0.07 -21.41 -12.56
CA GLU A 446 -1.07 -20.72 -11.76
C GLU A 446 -1.42 -19.36 -12.35
N LEU A 447 -2.71 -19.10 -12.53
CA LEU A 447 -3.22 -17.80 -12.94
C LEU A 447 -4.32 -17.31 -12.00
N HIS A 448 -4.32 -16.00 -11.79
CA HIS A 448 -5.40 -15.30 -11.12
C HIS A 448 -6.51 -14.99 -12.12
N LEU A 449 -7.53 -15.82 -12.14
CA LEU A 449 -8.67 -15.73 -13.04
C LEU A 449 -9.82 -15.02 -12.35
N ARG A 450 -10.16 -13.81 -12.79
CA ARG A 450 -11.12 -12.94 -12.10
C ARG A 450 -12.30 -12.55 -12.98
N PRO A 451 -13.43 -13.26 -12.90
CA PRO A 451 -14.68 -12.87 -13.55
C PRO A 451 -15.12 -11.48 -13.09
N ILE A 452 -15.68 -10.69 -14.01
CA ILE A 452 -16.20 -9.36 -13.73
C ILE A 452 -17.65 -9.47 -13.29
N LEU A 453 -17.92 -9.29 -11.99
CA LEU A 453 -19.23 -9.42 -11.36
C LEU A 453 -19.60 -8.20 -10.53
N ASN A 454 -20.88 -7.87 -10.48
CA ASN A 454 -21.44 -6.88 -9.57
C ASN A 454 -22.06 -7.56 -8.35
N LEU A 455 -21.30 -7.76 -7.28
CA LEU A 455 -21.80 -8.42 -6.06
C LEU A 455 -22.87 -7.61 -5.28
N LYS A 456 -23.22 -6.40 -5.72
CA LYS A 456 -24.37 -5.65 -5.23
C LYS A 456 -25.67 -6.11 -5.92
N ALA A 457 -25.58 -6.78 -7.08
CA ALA A 457 -26.71 -7.32 -7.82
C ALA A 457 -26.99 -8.78 -7.41
N GLU A 458 -28.26 -9.10 -7.12
CA GLU A 458 -28.65 -10.44 -6.68
C GLU A 458 -28.32 -11.52 -7.74
N LYS A 459 -28.48 -11.20 -9.04
CA LYS A 459 -28.13 -12.10 -10.16
C LYS A 459 -26.68 -12.54 -10.07
N ASP A 460 -25.77 -11.57 -9.91
CA ASP A 460 -24.33 -11.84 -9.93
C ASP A 460 -23.87 -12.50 -8.63
N ARG A 461 -24.54 -12.26 -7.49
CA ARG A 461 -24.28 -12.99 -6.25
C ARG A 461 -24.61 -14.48 -6.37
N LYS A 462 -25.67 -14.85 -7.10
CA LYS A 462 -25.97 -16.25 -7.40
C LYS A 462 -24.93 -16.86 -8.33
N LEU A 463 -24.49 -16.12 -9.36
CA LEU A 463 -23.43 -16.53 -10.28
C LEU A 463 -22.10 -16.72 -9.55
N PHE A 464 -21.80 -15.95 -8.52
CA PHE A 464 -20.57 -16.05 -7.75
C PHE A 464 -20.29 -17.50 -7.27
N ARG A 465 -21.30 -18.16 -6.68
CA ARG A 465 -21.16 -19.55 -6.22
C ARG A 465 -21.27 -20.58 -7.34
N ILE A 466 -22.11 -20.35 -8.34
CA ILE A 466 -22.30 -21.25 -9.49
C ILE A 466 -20.96 -21.38 -10.26
N ILE A 467 -20.33 -20.25 -10.58
CA ILE A 467 -19.06 -20.23 -11.30
C ILE A 467 -17.97 -20.93 -10.49
N ALA A 468 -17.88 -20.68 -9.18
CA ALA A 468 -16.90 -21.33 -8.32
C ALA A 468 -17.07 -22.85 -8.31
N THR A 469 -18.31 -23.34 -8.29
CA THR A 469 -18.65 -24.78 -8.35
C THR A 469 -18.18 -25.39 -9.67
N ASP A 470 -18.55 -24.76 -10.79
CA ASP A 470 -18.18 -25.26 -12.10
C ASP A 470 -16.68 -25.29 -12.32
N VAL A 471 -15.98 -24.27 -11.85
CA VAL A 471 -14.51 -24.23 -11.95
C VAL A 471 -13.84 -25.20 -10.99
N ALA A 472 -14.39 -25.47 -9.81
CA ALA A 472 -13.88 -26.53 -8.94
C ALA A 472 -13.92 -27.90 -9.63
N HIS A 473 -15.01 -28.20 -10.35
CA HIS A 473 -15.10 -29.40 -11.21
C HIS A 473 -14.09 -29.38 -12.35
N LEU A 474 -13.88 -28.24 -13.00
CA LEU A 474 -12.90 -28.08 -14.06
C LEU A 474 -11.48 -28.35 -13.54
N VAL A 475 -11.08 -27.69 -12.44
CA VAL A 475 -9.75 -27.90 -11.81
C VAL A 475 -9.55 -29.37 -11.41
N LYS A 476 -10.58 -30.01 -10.86
CA LYS A 476 -10.51 -31.45 -10.49
C LYS A 476 -10.27 -32.34 -11.71
N ARG A 477 -10.85 -32.04 -12.89
CA ARG A 477 -10.60 -32.81 -14.14
C ARG A 477 -9.12 -32.77 -14.56
N TYR A 478 -8.45 -31.62 -14.35
CA TYR A 478 -7.03 -31.45 -14.64
C TYR A 478 -6.11 -32.03 -13.54
N GLY A 479 -6.69 -32.54 -12.43
CA GLY A 479 -5.94 -32.96 -11.25
C GLY A 479 -5.20 -31.81 -10.61
N GLY A 480 -5.78 -30.59 -10.73
CA GLY A 480 -5.23 -29.34 -10.26
C GLY A 480 -5.49 -29.03 -8.78
N SER A 481 -4.98 -27.91 -8.31
CA SER A 481 -5.22 -27.33 -6.99
C SER A 481 -6.14 -26.11 -7.11
N LEU A 482 -7.20 -26.06 -6.31
CA LEU A 482 -8.14 -24.93 -6.33
C LEU A 482 -7.52 -23.67 -5.70
N SER A 483 -6.48 -23.84 -4.90
CA SER A 483 -5.63 -22.76 -4.38
C SER A 483 -4.16 -23.11 -4.63
N GLY A 484 -3.44 -22.20 -5.28
CA GLY A 484 -2.00 -22.29 -5.49
C GLY A 484 -1.20 -21.65 -4.35
N GLU A 485 -1.62 -20.46 -3.88
CA GLU A 485 -0.90 -19.71 -2.85
C GLU A 485 -1.80 -18.95 -1.86
N HIS A 486 -3.05 -18.58 -2.24
CA HIS A 486 -3.89 -17.70 -1.43
C HIS A 486 -4.59 -18.43 -0.27
N GLY A 487 -4.65 -19.76 -0.28
CA GLY A 487 -5.36 -20.60 0.70
C GLY A 487 -6.85 -20.72 0.40
N ASP A 488 -7.52 -21.53 1.20
CA ASP A 488 -8.94 -21.86 0.99
C ASP A 488 -9.87 -20.83 1.63
N GLY A 489 -9.60 -20.49 2.88
CA GLY A 489 -10.39 -19.54 3.65
C GLY A 489 -11.88 -19.84 3.66
N ARG A 490 -12.69 -18.78 3.54
CA ARG A 490 -14.15 -18.87 3.35
C ARG A 490 -14.55 -19.05 1.89
N LEU A 491 -13.65 -18.74 0.98
CA LEU A 491 -13.93 -18.68 -0.45
C LEU A 491 -13.95 -20.06 -1.09
N ARG A 492 -13.05 -20.95 -0.66
CA ARG A 492 -12.82 -22.25 -1.31
C ARG A 492 -13.08 -23.44 -0.38
N GLY A 493 -13.15 -23.21 0.95
CA GLY A 493 -13.24 -24.28 1.93
C GLY A 493 -14.45 -25.21 1.74
N GLU A 494 -15.60 -24.73 1.23
CA GLU A 494 -16.76 -25.57 0.96
C GLU A 494 -16.52 -26.57 -0.17
N PHE A 495 -15.53 -26.38 -1.04
CA PHE A 495 -15.21 -27.25 -2.16
C PHE A 495 -14.14 -28.29 -1.83
N LEU A 496 -13.58 -28.30 -0.61
CA LEU A 496 -12.47 -29.18 -0.27
C LEU A 496 -12.85 -30.66 -0.35
N SER A 497 -14.08 -31.05 0.05
CA SER A 497 -14.50 -32.44 -0.10
C SER A 497 -14.58 -32.89 -1.55
N LEU A 498 -14.96 -31.98 -2.47
CA LEU A 498 -14.89 -32.22 -3.91
C LEU A 498 -13.45 -32.40 -4.39
N MET A 499 -12.54 -31.53 -3.92
CA MET A 499 -11.16 -31.50 -4.41
C MET A 499 -10.33 -32.69 -3.94
N VAL A 500 -10.40 -33.04 -2.66
CA VAL A 500 -9.56 -34.09 -2.06
C VAL A 500 -10.31 -35.38 -1.78
N GLY A 501 -11.61 -35.45 -2.06
CA GLY A 501 -12.50 -36.57 -1.75
C GLY A 501 -13.00 -36.57 -0.31
N GLU A 502 -14.20 -37.13 -0.07
CA GLU A 502 -14.85 -37.11 1.24
C GLU A 502 -14.02 -37.77 2.35
N LYS A 503 -13.30 -38.88 2.03
CA LYS A 503 -12.46 -39.60 2.99
C LYS A 503 -11.30 -38.69 3.51
N ASN A 504 -10.61 -38.03 2.62
CA ASN A 504 -9.54 -37.10 3.00
C ASN A 504 -10.07 -35.87 3.71
N TYR A 505 -11.25 -35.37 3.33
CA TYR A 505 -11.89 -34.27 4.04
C TYR A 505 -12.27 -34.66 5.48
N ALA A 506 -12.75 -35.90 5.72
CA ALA A 506 -12.97 -36.43 7.06
C ALA A 506 -11.66 -36.46 7.89
N LEU A 507 -10.51 -36.77 7.26
CA LEU A 507 -9.21 -36.66 7.93
C LEU A 507 -8.88 -35.21 8.33
N PHE A 508 -9.23 -34.25 7.52
CA PHE A 508 -9.06 -32.83 7.89
C PHE A 508 -9.88 -32.46 9.13
N GLN A 509 -11.11 -32.93 9.21
CA GLN A 509 -11.95 -32.76 10.39
C GLN A 509 -11.38 -33.45 11.63
N ASP A 510 -10.84 -34.68 11.47
CA ASP A 510 -10.17 -35.41 12.57
C ASP A 510 -8.95 -34.68 13.08
N ILE A 511 -8.10 -34.15 12.20
CA ILE A 511 -6.94 -33.35 12.55
C ILE A 511 -7.38 -32.09 13.30
N LYS A 512 -8.34 -31.33 12.75
CA LYS A 512 -8.85 -30.15 13.43
C LYS A 512 -9.33 -30.47 14.84
N ARG A 513 -10.08 -31.56 15.03
CA ARG A 513 -10.56 -31.98 16.34
C ARG A 513 -9.45 -32.37 17.29
N SER A 514 -8.41 -33.08 16.82
CA SER A 514 -7.29 -33.52 17.67
C SER A 514 -6.40 -32.32 18.11
N TRP A 515 -6.28 -31.28 17.30
CA TRP A 515 -5.52 -30.08 17.65
C TRP A 515 -6.33 -29.07 18.46
N ASP A 516 -7.63 -28.99 18.24
CA ASP A 516 -8.49 -27.91 18.74
C ASP A 516 -9.92 -28.38 19.01
N LEU A 517 -10.06 -29.20 20.05
CA LEU A 517 -11.35 -29.79 20.42
C LEU A 517 -12.40 -28.71 20.77
N ALA A 518 -11.99 -27.62 21.39
CA ALA A 518 -12.89 -26.55 21.83
C ALA A 518 -13.23 -25.56 20.72
N GLY A 519 -12.65 -25.69 19.54
CA GLY A 519 -12.89 -24.77 18.41
C GLY A 519 -12.39 -23.34 18.66
N VAL A 520 -11.29 -23.18 19.40
CA VAL A 520 -10.70 -21.88 19.74
C VAL A 520 -10.07 -21.21 18.53
N PHE A 521 -9.43 -21.97 17.66
CA PHE A 521 -8.63 -21.42 16.57
C PHE A 521 -9.39 -21.31 15.25
N ASN A 522 -9.65 -20.10 14.83
CA ASN A 522 -10.15 -19.68 13.51
C ASN A 522 -11.19 -20.63 12.89
N PRO A 523 -12.32 -20.92 13.55
CA PRO A 523 -13.31 -21.86 13.06
C PRO A 523 -13.94 -21.41 11.74
N GLY A 524 -14.44 -22.39 10.95
CA GLY A 524 -15.06 -22.14 9.65
C GLY A 524 -14.06 -21.77 8.56
N LYS A 525 -12.83 -22.25 8.69
CA LYS A 525 -11.77 -22.20 7.66
C LYS A 525 -11.23 -23.62 7.47
N ILE A 526 -10.97 -24.00 6.24
CA ILE A 526 -10.53 -25.35 5.82
C ILE A 526 -11.60 -26.41 6.14
N VAL A 527 -12.06 -26.55 7.38
CA VAL A 527 -13.11 -27.49 7.75
C VAL A 527 -14.35 -26.74 8.25
N ASP A 528 -15.51 -27.34 8.01
CA ASP A 528 -16.82 -26.83 8.41
C ASP A 528 -17.05 -25.37 7.96
N THR A 529 -16.62 -25.08 6.76
CA THR A 529 -16.65 -23.76 6.16
C THR A 529 -18.09 -23.38 5.81
N PRO A 530 -18.58 -22.19 6.19
CA PRO A 530 -19.90 -21.72 5.76
C PRO A 530 -19.94 -21.53 4.24
N PRO A 531 -21.16 -21.49 3.64
CA PRO A 531 -21.30 -21.22 2.21
C PRO A 531 -20.52 -19.99 1.76
N MET A 532 -19.85 -20.07 0.62
CA MET A 532 -18.95 -19.02 0.13
C MET A 532 -19.63 -17.69 -0.15
N ASP A 533 -20.93 -17.68 -0.36
CA ASP A 533 -21.76 -16.49 -0.58
C ASP A 533 -22.33 -15.88 0.72
N ALA A 534 -22.03 -16.48 1.87
CA ALA A 534 -22.42 -15.96 3.17
C ALA A 534 -21.48 -14.84 3.66
N SER A 535 -22.05 -13.86 4.37
CA SER A 535 -21.33 -12.75 5.00
C SER A 535 -20.47 -11.91 4.03
N LEU A 536 -21.00 -11.65 2.83
CA LEU A 536 -20.36 -10.74 1.88
C LEU A 536 -20.41 -9.30 2.43
N ARG A 537 -19.36 -8.53 2.14
CA ARG A 537 -19.27 -7.12 2.57
C ARG A 537 -20.18 -6.17 1.79
N TYR A 538 -20.65 -6.61 0.62
CA TYR A 538 -21.56 -5.86 -0.23
C TYR A 538 -23.00 -6.14 0.19
N GLU A 539 -23.77 -5.08 0.44
CA GLU A 539 -25.22 -5.21 0.62
C GLU A 539 -25.90 -5.15 -0.74
N PRO A 540 -26.98 -5.93 -0.97
CA PRO A 540 -27.87 -5.68 -2.09
C PRO A 540 -28.44 -4.29 -1.94
N GLU A 541 -28.13 -3.38 -2.83
CA GLU A 541 -28.61 -2.01 -2.71
C GLU A 541 -30.14 -1.92 -2.93
N PRO A 542 -30.86 -1.27 -2.02
CA PRO A 542 -31.99 -0.43 -2.43
C PRO A 542 -31.37 0.72 -3.23
N ALA A 543 -31.88 1.00 -4.43
CA ALA A 543 -31.40 1.98 -5.43
C ALA A 543 -30.38 3.02 -4.90
N GLY A 544 -29.18 3.04 -5.45
CA GLY A 544 -27.96 3.63 -4.92
C GLY A 544 -28.15 4.91 -4.12
N ARG A 545 -27.64 4.93 -2.88
CA ARG A 545 -27.58 6.15 -2.07
C ARG A 545 -26.62 7.12 -2.74
N GLU A 546 -27.16 8.20 -3.26
CA GLU A 546 -26.38 9.33 -3.74
C GLU A 546 -26.18 10.35 -2.62
N PHE A 547 -24.96 10.86 -2.50
CA PHE A 547 -24.62 11.88 -1.53
C PHE A 547 -24.23 13.15 -2.27
N ALA A 548 -24.90 14.26 -1.94
CA ALA A 548 -24.52 15.57 -2.45
C ALA A 548 -23.16 15.98 -1.86
N THR A 549 -22.22 16.30 -2.72
CA THR A 549 -20.85 16.68 -2.34
C THR A 549 -20.46 18.03 -2.94
N VAL A 550 -19.53 18.75 -2.27
CA VAL A 550 -18.96 20.00 -2.78
C VAL A 550 -17.89 19.71 -3.82
N LEU A 551 -17.03 18.71 -3.56
CA LEU A 551 -16.06 18.21 -4.55
C LEU A 551 -16.78 17.32 -5.56
N SER A 552 -16.35 17.39 -6.80
CA SER A 552 -16.82 16.44 -7.83
C SER A 552 -16.24 15.06 -7.56
N PHE A 553 -17.05 14.01 -7.55
CA PHE A 553 -16.67 12.59 -7.53
C PHE A 553 -17.19 11.88 -8.78
N SER A 554 -17.27 12.60 -9.91
CA SER A 554 -17.80 12.07 -11.16
C SER A 554 -16.93 10.95 -11.76
N ASP A 555 -15.63 10.99 -11.52
CA ASP A 555 -14.65 9.97 -11.91
C ASP A 555 -14.93 8.59 -11.29
N SER A 556 -15.41 8.57 -10.06
CA SER A 556 -15.79 7.36 -9.32
C SER A 556 -17.30 7.12 -9.25
N ARG A 557 -18.12 7.99 -9.87
CA ARG A 557 -19.60 7.96 -9.79
C ARG A 557 -20.12 8.08 -8.35
N GLY A 558 -19.51 8.97 -7.57
CA GLY A 558 -19.91 9.30 -6.21
C GLY A 558 -18.87 8.95 -5.13
N ILE A 559 -19.00 9.61 -3.96
CA ILE A 559 -18.05 9.49 -2.84
C ILE A 559 -18.02 8.08 -2.24
N LEU A 560 -19.13 7.36 -2.20
CA LEU A 560 -19.17 5.98 -1.72
C LEU A 560 -18.30 5.08 -2.59
N ARG A 561 -18.43 5.15 -3.91
CA ARG A 561 -17.61 4.38 -4.85
C ARG A 561 -16.14 4.79 -4.81
N ALA A 562 -15.84 6.07 -4.54
CA ALA A 562 -14.47 6.51 -4.31
C ALA A 562 -13.84 5.84 -3.07
N ALA A 563 -14.61 5.64 -2.00
CA ALA A 563 -14.15 4.89 -0.83
C ALA A 563 -14.05 3.38 -1.10
N GLU A 564 -14.97 2.83 -1.91
CA GLU A 564 -15.01 1.42 -2.32
C GLU A 564 -13.86 1.01 -3.26
N GLN A 565 -13.12 1.95 -3.85
CA GLN A 565 -11.89 1.65 -4.59
C GLN A 565 -10.85 0.93 -3.71
N CYS A 566 -10.91 1.11 -2.38
CA CYS A 566 -10.02 0.38 -1.48
C CYS A 566 -10.35 -1.13 -1.49
N ASN A 567 -9.47 -1.92 -2.11
CA ASN A 567 -9.57 -3.38 -2.15
C ASN A 567 -9.00 -4.08 -0.89
N GLY A 568 -8.48 -3.35 0.09
CA GLY A 568 -7.93 -3.93 1.31
C GLY A 568 -6.48 -4.44 1.21
N SER A 569 -5.82 -4.39 0.05
CA SER A 569 -4.45 -4.91 -0.17
C SER A 569 -3.37 -4.32 0.73
N GLY A 570 -3.64 -3.18 1.38
CA GLY A 570 -2.82 -2.65 2.46
C GLY A 570 -1.49 -2.02 2.07
N ASP A 571 -1.30 -1.51 0.83
CA ASP A 571 -0.09 -0.76 0.44
C ASP A 571 0.22 0.40 1.38
N CYS A 572 -0.79 0.93 2.05
CA CYS A 572 -0.66 1.95 3.09
C CYS A 572 -0.09 1.45 4.42
N ARG A 573 0.23 0.15 4.55
CA ARG A 573 0.88 -0.46 5.73
C ARG A 573 2.39 -0.66 5.57
N LYS A 574 2.99 -0.16 4.51
CA LYS A 574 4.45 -0.21 4.37
C LYS A 574 5.14 0.65 5.42
N SER A 575 6.32 0.25 5.85
CA SER A 575 7.16 1.05 6.73
C SER A 575 7.95 2.11 5.98
N HIS A 576 8.56 3.03 6.72
CA HIS A 576 9.47 4.04 6.15
C HIS A 576 10.70 3.42 5.45
N LEU A 577 11.11 2.20 5.84
CA LEU A 577 12.21 1.46 5.21
C LEU A 577 11.90 1.07 3.77
N MET A 578 10.61 0.96 3.42
CA MET A 578 10.16 0.66 2.06
C MET A 578 10.03 1.90 1.17
N GLY A 579 10.37 3.07 1.68
CA GLY A 579 10.29 4.34 0.96
C GLY A 579 8.86 4.83 0.72
N GLY A 580 8.76 5.92 -0.08
CA GLY A 580 7.48 6.53 -0.42
C GLY A 580 6.94 7.48 0.67
N THR A 581 5.73 7.96 0.44
CA THR A 581 5.08 8.98 1.28
C THR A 581 3.78 8.48 1.91
N MET A 582 3.14 7.45 1.33
CA MET A 582 1.79 7.03 1.70
C MET A 582 1.68 6.60 3.17
N CYS A 583 0.72 7.20 3.87
CA CYS A 583 0.40 7.00 5.29
C CYS A 583 1.56 7.25 6.27
N PRO A 584 2.09 8.49 6.35
CA PRO A 584 3.12 8.84 7.33
C PRO A 584 2.67 8.59 8.78
N SER A 585 1.37 8.75 9.06
CA SER A 585 0.78 8.44 10.36
C SER A 585 0.96 6.97 10.73
N TYR A 586 0.62 6.03 9.83
CA TYR A 586 0.86 4.61 10.07
C TYR A 586 2.36 4.28 10.23
N MET A 587 3.21 4.86 9.38
CA MET A 587 4.67 4.66 9.48
C MET A 587 5.19 4.99 10.89
N ALA A 588 4.63 6.04 11.54
CA ALA A 588 5.00 6.46 12.88
C ALA A 588 4.32 5.65 13.99
N THR A 589 3.01 5.37 13.87
CA THR A 589 2.22 4.79 14.97
C THR A 589 2.11 3.27 14.91
N ARG A 590 2.31 2.66 13.74
CA ARG A 590 2.06 1.24 13.44
C ARG A 590 0.64 0.78 13.82
N ASN A 591 -0.31 1.71 13.92
CA ASN A 591 -1.70 1.42 14.22
C ASN A 591 -2.53 1.32 12.93
N GLU A 592 -3.30 0.23 12.78
CA GLU A 592 -4.19 0.01 11.63
C GLU A 592 -5.13 1.20 11.39
N ARG A 593 -5.66 1.81 12.45
CA ARG A 593 -6.55 2.98 12.41
C ARG A 593 -5.99 4.13 11.57
N ASP A 594 -4.68 4.25 11.49
CA ASP A 594 -3.99 5.39 10.86
C ASP A 594 -3.63 5.16 9.39
N THR A 595 -4.18 4.10 8.77
CA THR A 595 -3.94 3.72 7.37
C THR A 595 -4.95 4.38 6.41
N THR A 596 -4.59 4.47 5.12
CA THR A 596 -5.55 4.77 4.03
C THR A 596 -6.70 3.77 4.00
N ARG A 597 -6.37 2.47 4.18
CA ARG A 597 -7.33 1.37 4.20
C ARG A 597 -8.38 1.56 5.29
N ALA A 598 -7.97 1.87 6.51
CA ALA A 598 -8.88 2.13 7.62
C ALA A 598 -9.84 3.28 7.33
N ARG A 599 -9.32 4.39 6.82
CA ARG A 599 -10.10 5.59 6.50
C ARG A 599 -11.13 5.35 5.41
N ALA A 600 -10.71 4.72 4.30
CA ALA A 600 -11.61 4.38 3.20
C ALA A 600 -12.67 3.36 3.62
N ASN A 601 -12.28 2.31 4.35
CA ASN A 601 -13.20 1.28 4.83
C ASN A 601 -14.20 1.82 5.85
N MET A 602 -13.78 2.66 6.80
CA MET A 602 -14.70 3.28 7.75
C MET A 602 -15.73 4.16 7.04
N LEU A 603 -15.27 4.99 6.10
CA LEU A 603 -16.17 5.83 5.32
C LEU A 603 -17.17 4.98 4.53
N ARG A 604 -16.72 3.93 3.84
CA ARG A 604 -17.57 2.97 3.14
C ARG A 604 -18.60 2.35 4.08
N GLU A 605 -18.17 1.81 5.23
CA GLU A 605 -19.06 1.14 6.20
C GLU A 605 -20.17 2.08 6.70
N VAL A 606 -19.80 3.30 7.09
CA VAL A 606 -20.78 4.27 7.58
C VAL A 606 -21.72 4.72 6.46
N LEU A 607 -21.21 5.06 5.28
CA LEU A 607 -22.05 5.51 4.16
C LEU A 607 -23.00 4.41 3.66
N THR A 608 -22.58 3.15 3.72
CA THR A 608 -23.42 2.01 3.31
C THR A 608 -24.47 1.67 4.36
N ARG A 609 -24.14 1.67 5.65
CA ARG A 609 -24.96 1.04 6.71
C ARG A 609 -25.66 2.02 7.62
N SER A 610 -25.20 3.27 7.73
CA SER A 610 -25.85 4.27 8.59
C SER A 610 -27.25 4.59 8.09
N ARG A 611 -28.21 4.63 9.02
CA ARG A 611 -29.59 5.07 8.78
C ARG A 611 -29.81 6.54 9.13
N GLN A 612 -28.79 7.24 9.58
CA GLN A 612 -28.86 8.67 9.90
C GLN A 612 -29.11 9.51 8.63
N ALA A 613 -29.79 10.64 8.80
CA ALA A 613 -30.05 11.57 7.70
C ALA A 613 -28.74 12.14 7.12
N ASN A 614 -27.76 12.45 7.99
CA ASN A 614 -26.42 12.79 7.60
C ASN A 614 -25.44 11.73 8.13
N PRO A 615 -25.04 10.73 7.33
CA PRO A 615 -24.11 9.69 7.77
C PRO A 615 -22.66 10.19 7.97
N PHE A 616 -22.34 11.38 7.49
CA PHE A 616 -21.02 11.99 7.72
C PHE A 616 -20.84 12.50 9.15
N ASP A 617 -21.91 12.67 9.91
CA ASP A 617 -21.89 12.98 11.35
C ASP A 617 -21.62 11.70 12.16
N SER A 618 -20.38 11.25 12.14
CA SER A 618 -19.93 10.00 12.77
C SER A 618 -18.59 10.21 13.49
N ASP A 619 -18.58 9.83 14.76
CA ASP A 619 -17.38 9.87 15.59
C ASP A 619 -16.36 8.80 15.17
N GLU A 620 -16.81 7.66 14.59
CA GLU A 620 -15.95 6.62 14.07
C GLU A 620 -15.16 7.13 12.85
N ILE A 621 -15.79 7.88 11.94
CA ILE A 621 -15.06 8.52 10.84
C ILE A 621 -14.09 9.57 11.39
N ALA A 622 -14.52 10.38 12.35
CA ALA A 622 -13.67 11.39 12.99
C ALA A 622 -12.40 10.75 13.57
N ALA A 623 -12.55 9.66 14.31
CA ALA A 623 -11.45 8.93 14.94
C ALA A 623 -10.40 8.42 13.95
N VAL A 624 -10.79 7.92 12.77
CA VAL A 624 -9.83 7.43 11.77
C VAL A 624 -9.24 8.54 10.90
N MET A 625 -9.97 9.66 10.70
CA MET A 625 -9.52 10.79 9.90
C MET A 625 -8.59 11.73 10.64
N ASP A 626 -8.58 11.71 11.97
CA ASP A 626 -7.84 12.63 12.82
C ASP A 626 -6.36 12.76 12.45
N LEU A 627 -5.61 11.66 12.45
CA LEU A 627 -4.19 11.64 12.11
C LEU A 627 -3.89 11.61 10.59
N CYS A 628 -4.87 11.88 9.73
CA CYS A 628 -4.59 12.04 8.30
C CYS A 628 -3.98 13.42 8.01
N LEU A 629 -2.75 13.45 7.53
CA LEU A 629 -2.00 14.67 7.20
C LEU A 629 -2.43 15.32 5.87
N SER A 630 -3.32 14.72 5.11
CA SER A 630 -3.68 15.16 3.74
C SER A 630 -2.46 15.38 2.83
N CYS A 631 -1.43 14.54 2.99
CA CYS A 631 -0.15 14.62 2.26
C CYS A 631 -0.26 14.18 0.79
N LYS A 632 -1.42 13.65 0.36
CA LYS A 632 -1.72 13.13 -0.98
C LYS A 632 -0.88 11.93 -1.43
N GLY A 633 -0.01 11.37 -0.58
CA GLY A 633 0.77 10.19 -0.93
C GLY A 633 -0.10 9.01 -1.38
N CYS A 634 -1.30 8.84 -0.81
CA CYS A 634 -2.24 7.82 -1.26
C CYS A 634 -2.76 8.03 -2.69
N LYS A 635 -2.93 9.27 -3.15
CA LYS A 635 -3.39 9.55 -4.52
C LYS A 635 -2.40 9.06 -5.58
N SER A 636 -1.10 9.16 -5.33
CA SER A 636 -0.06 8.73 -6.29
C SER A 636 0.37 7.29 -6.10
N GLU A 637 0.57 6.86 -4.84
CA GLU A 637 1.19 5.57 -4.52
C GLU A 637 0.18 4.42 -4.32
N CYS A 638 -1.12 4.72 -4.12
CA CYS A 638 -2.12 3.67 -3.99
C CYS A 638 -2.49 3.12 -5.38
N PRO A 639 -2.27 1.82 -5.64
CA PRO A 639 -2.63 1.25 -6.95
C PRO A 639 -4.13 1.36 -7.25
N SER A 640 -4.95 1.36 -6.19
CA SER A 640 -6.42 1.52 -6.28
C SER A 640 -6.89 2.98 -6.34
N ASN A 641 -6.00 3.94 -6.55
CA ASN A 641 -6.29 5.38 -6.67
C ASN A 641 -7.11 5.99 -5.51
N VAL A 642 -7.02 5.45 -4.30
CA VAL A 642 -7.76 5.95 -3.14
C VAL A 642 -7.19 7.30 -2.69
N ASP A 643 -7.90 8.40 -2.93
CA ASP A 643 -7.52 9.74 -2.49
C ASP A 643 -8.18 10.12 -1.16
N VAL A 644 -7.56 9.71 -0.04
CA VAL A 644 -8.06 10.05 1.29
C VAL A 644 -8.02 11.54 1.56
N ALA A 645 -7.13 12.32 0.95
CA ALA A 645 -7.08 13.76 1.15
C ALA A 645 -8.38 14.43 0.64
N ARG A 646 -8.88 13.98 -0.52
CA ARG A 646 -10.16 14.40 -1.12
C ARG A 646 -11.35 13.91 -0.28
N LEU A 647 -11.35 12.64 0.12
CA LEU A 647 -12.39 12.06 0.97
C LEU A 647 -12.48 12.76 2.34
N LYS A 648 -11.33 13.06 2.97
CA LYS A 648 -11.27 13.77 4.25
C LYS A 648 -11.79 15.20 4.13
N ALA A 649 -11.41 15.91 3.09
CA ALA A 649 -11.85 17.28 2.89
C ALA A 649 -13.36 17.37 2.74
N GLU A 650 -13.97 16.47 1.94
CA GLU A 650 -15.43 16.40 1.79
C GLU A 650 -16.12 15.98 3.08
N TRP A 651 -15.67 14.87 3.71
CA TRP A 651 -16.23 14.44 5.00
C TRP A 651 -16.20 15.57 6.03
N LEU A 652 -15.09 16.29 6.16
CA LEU A 652 -14.92 17.34 7.15
C LEU A 652 -15.87 18.53 6.90
N GLN A 653 -16.16 18.87 5.62
CA GLN A 653 -17.18 19.87 5.28
C GLN A 653 -18.57 19.42 5.75
N GLN A 654 -18.95 18.17 5.43
CA GLN A 654 -20.25 17.60 5.80
C GLN A 654 -20.40 17.47 7.33
N PHE A 655 -19.31 17.12 8.02
CA PHE A 655 -19.25 17.05 9.48
C PHE A 655 -19.42 18.44 10.12
N HIS A 656 -18.79 19.48 9.54
CA HIS A 656 -18.95 20.86 9.99
C HIS A 656 -20.36 21.40 9.71
N ASP A 657 -21.02 20.97 8.64
CA ASP A 657 -22.40 21.33 8.36
C ASP A 657 -23.35 20.82 9.46
N ALA A 658 -23.06 19.64 10.04
CA ALA A 658 -23.85 19.05 11.11
C ALA A 658 -23.53 19.66 12.51
N ARG A 659 -22.24 19.78 12.83
CA ARG A 659 -21.78 20.16 14.19
C ARG A 659 -21.29 21.60 14.34
N GLY A 660 -21.20 22.34 13.24
CA GLY A 660 -20.58 23.67 13.20
C GLY A 660 -19.06 23.61 13.05
N VAL A 661 -18.48 24.73 12.63
CA VAL A 661 -17.02 24.86 12.43
C VAL A 661 -16.33 25.25 13.73
N PRO A 662 -15.35 24.48 14.23
CA PRO A 662 -14.56 24.85 15.41
C PRO A 662 -13.85 26.20 15.21
N LEU A 663 -13.75 27.01 16.29
CA LEU A 663 -13.13 28.33 16.22
C LEU A 663 -11.69 28.27 15.67
N ARG A 664 -10.89 27.32 16.13
CA ARG A 664 -9.51 27.09 15.65
C ARG A 664 -9.50 26.84 14.13
N SER A 665 -10.36 25.96 13.62
CA SER A 665 -10.48 25.68 12.18
C SER A 665 -10.90 26.92 11.38
N ARG A 666 -11.79 27.74 11.94
CA ARG A 666 -12.23 28.98 11.31
C ARG A 666 -11.11 30.03 11.26
N VAL A 667 -10.31 30.16 12.31
CA VAL A 667 -9.15 31.07 12.35
C VAL A 667 -8.07 30.62 11.37
N ILE A 668 -7.73 29.31 11.35
CA ILE A 668 -6.73 28.76 10.44
C ILE A 668 -7.19 28.87 8.98
N GLY A 669 -8.46 28.56 8.69
CA GLY A 669 -9.01 28.70 7.34
C GLY A 669 -9.00 30.14 6.82
N ASN A 670 -9.04 31.14 7.69
CA ASN A 670 -8.93 32.55 7.34
C ASN A 670 -7.53 33.13 7.64
N PHE A 671 -6.50 32.30 7.64
CA PHE A 671 -5.11 32.68 7.94
C PHE A 671 -4.64 33.89 7.17
N SER A 672 -4.92 34.00 5.86
CA SER A 672 -4.49 35.11 5.03
C SER A 672 -5.06 36.47 5.50
N THR A 673 -6.33 36.49 5.92
CA THR A 673 -6.97 37.69 6.48
C THR A 673 -6.29 38.11 7.77
N ALA A 674 -5.99 37.17 8.65
CA ALA A 674 -5.29 37.46 9.92
C ALA A 674 -3.87 37.99 9.64
N MET A 675 -3.14 37.39 8.70
CA MET A 675 -1.80 37.83 8.31
C MET A 675 -1.82 39.18 7.58
N ALA A 676 -2.87 39.48 6.81
CA ALA A 676 -3.04 40.78 6.17
C ALA A 676 -3.13 41.92 7.23
N TRP A 677 -3.93 41.72 8.27
CA TRP A 677 -4.00 42.65 9.39
C TRP A 677 -2.67 42.74 10.14
N ALA A 678 -2.07 41.64 10.51
CA ALA A 678 -0.80 41.58 11.20
C ALA A 678 0.36 42.23 10.40
N SER A 679 0.30 42.18 9.08
CA SER A 679 1.30 42.78 8.17
C SER A 679 1.29 44.30 8.13
N LEU A 680 0.35 44.95 8.78
CA LEU A 680 0.37 46.40 8.98
C LEU A 680 1.47 46.79 9.99
N THR A 681 1.70 45.95 10.99
CA THR A 681 2.71 46.14 12.04
C THR A 681 3.52 44.87 12.28
N PRO A 682 4.35 44.43 11.32
CA PRO A 682 5.07 43.13 11.41
C PRO A 682 5.98 43.00 12.62
N ALA A 683 6.60 44.12 13.05
CA ALA A 683 7.49 44.12 14.22
C ALA A 683 6.75 43.78 15.53
N VAL A 684 5.54 44.34 15.71
CA VAL A 684 4.68 44.07 16.88
C VAL A 684 4.24 42.59 16.88
N TYR A 685 3.75 42.11 15.75
CA TYR A 685 3.36 40.71 15.62
C TYR A 685 4.54 39.78 15.93
N ASN A 686 5.71 40.01 15.33
CA ASN A 686 6.91 39.22 15.54
C ASN A 686 7.41 39.25 16.99
N PHE A 687 7.27 40.40 17.67
CA PHE A 687 7.56 40.52 19.09
C PHE A 687 6.61 39.64 19.91
N ILE A 688 5.31 39.69 19.67
CA ILE A 688 4.30 38.92 20.38
C ILE A 688 4.55 37.42 20.22
N VAL A 689 4.67 36.90 18.96
CA VAL A 689 4.86 35.50 18.71
C VAL A 689 6.25 34.97 19.04
N GLY A 690 7.23 35.86 19.22
CA GLY A 690 8.59 35.52 19.64
C GLY A 690 8.86 35.73 21.15
N SER A 691 7.92 36.30 21.89
CA SER A 691 8.06 36.58 23.32
C SER A 691 8.01 35.31 24.15
N GLY A 692 9.01 35.09 25.02
CA GLY A 692 9.04 33.96 25.95
C GLY A 692 7.90 33.94 26.97
N LEU A 693 7.22 35.08 27.21
CA LEU A 693 6.10 35.21 28.16
C LEU A 693 4.73 35.21 27.46
N ILE A 694 4.59 35.88 26.33
CA ILE A 694 3.29 36.10 25.68
C ILE A 694 2.97 34.90 24.73
N ALA A 695 3.95 34.42 23.95
CA ALA A 695 3.72 33.35 22.99
C ALA A 695 3.23 32.07 23.64
N PRO A 696 3.73 31.57 24.79
CA PRO A 696 3.19 30.40 25.45
C PRO A 696 1.72 30.52 25.84
N LEU A 697 1.29 31.68 26.30
CA LEU A 697 -0.11 31.94 26.67
C LEU A 697 -1.02 31.90 25.43
N LEU A 698 -0.59 32.54 24.35
CA LEU A 698 -1.34 32.54 23.08
C LEU A 698 -1.43 31.11 22.47
N LYS A 699 -0.32 30.35 22.49
CA LYS A 699 -0.32 28.96 22.01
C LYS A 699 -1.31 28.11 22.80
N ARG A 700 -1.27 28.22 24.14
CA ARG A 700 -2.21 27.47 25.01
C ARG A 700 -3.66 27.83 24.72
N ALA A 701 -3.96 29.14 24.58
CA ALA A 701 -5.32 29.60 24.25
C ALA A 701 -5.80 29.12 22.86
N ALA A 702 -4.88 29.02 21.90
CA ALA A 702 -5.16 28.55 20.54
C ALA A 702 -5.08 27.00 20.39
N GLY A 703 -4.69 26.25 21.43
CA GLY A 703 -4.47 24.79 21.37
C GLY A 703 -3.28 24.42 20.51
N PHE A 704 -2.20 25.23 20.53
CA PHE A 704 -0.96 24.96 19.81
C PHE A 704 0.14 24.45 20.74
N ALA A 705 0.95 23.53 20.25
CA ALA A 705 2.04 22.93 20.99
C ALA A 705 3.09 23.94 21.42
N GLN A 706 3.52 23.85 22.69
CA GLN A 706 4.52 24.77 23.27
C GLN A 706 5.90 24.62 22.57
N GLY A 707 6.23 23.41 22.11
CA GLY A 707 7.49 23.12 21.41
C GLY A 707 7.60 23.68 19.98
N ARG A 708 6.54 24.30 19.43
CA ARG A 708 6.54 24.88 18.07
C ARG A 708 6.92 26.35 18.05
N SER A 709 7.80 26.74 17.14
CA SER A 709 8.00 28.14 16.82
C SER A 709 6.86 28.65 15.94
N MET A 710 6.32 29.83 16.24
CA MET A 710 5.26 30.45 15.43
C MET A 710 5.85 31.08 14.17
N PRO A 711 5.14 31.02 13.00
CA PRO A 711 5.61 31.67 11.77
C PRO A 711 5.72 33.18 11.95
N LYS A 712 6.87 33.74 11.59
CA LYS A 712 7.12 35.16 11.62
C LYS A 712 6.69 35.82 10.31
N LEU A 713 6.32 37.10 10.37
CA LEU A 713 6.07 37.95 9.20
C LEU A 713 7.38 38.56 8.71
N TYR A 714 7.54 38.63 7.39
CA TYR A 714 8.61 39.42 6.81
C TYR A 714 8.28 40.91 6.93
N LYS A 715 9.29 41.80 6.86
CA LYS A 715 9.16 43.26 7.04
C LYS A 715 8.21 43.94 6.06
N THR A 716 7.89 43.32 4.95
CA THR A 716 6.93 43.78 3.92
C THR A 716 6.26 42.57 3.26
N THR A 717 5.08 42.75 2.68
CA THR A 717 4.46 41.71 1.88
C THR A 717 5.08 41.71 0.47
N LEU A 718 5.09 40.49 -0.19
CA LEU A 718 5.58 40.39 -1.55
C LEU A 718 4.81 41.30 -2.52
N ARG A 719 3.48 41.36 -2.43
CA ARG A 719 2.65 42.25 -3.26
C ARG A 719 2.95 43.74 -3.03
N ARG A 720 3.24 44.16 -1.77
CA ARG A 720 3.63 45.54 -1.48
C ARG A 720 5.01 45.88 -2.05
N TRP A 721 5.97 44.96 -1.89
CA TRP A 721 7.30 45.10 -2.45
C TRP A 721 7.24 45.14 -3.98
N TYR A 722 6.51 44.24 -4.60
CA TYR A 722 6.37 44.12 -6.07
C TYR A 722 5.82 45.44 -6.66
N ARG A 723 4.72 45.99 -6.09
CA ARG A 723 4.16 47.26 -6.57
C ARG A 723 5.15 48.42 -6.54
N ARG A 724 6.09 48.45 -5.59
CA ARG A 724 7.11 49.50 -5.48
C ARG A 724 8.30 49.31 -6.41
N ASN A 725 8.52 48.07 -6.88
CA ASN A 725 9.70 47.69 -7.66
C ASN A 725 9.35 47.12 -9.05
N ALA A 726 8.07 47.08 -9.47
CA ALA A 726 7.60 46.50 -10.72
C ALA A 726 8.03 47.28 -11.98
N ASN A 727 8.46 48.53 -11.85
CA ASN A 727 8.92 49.37 -12.96
C ASN A 727 10.40 49.14 -13.31
N GLN A 728 10.87 47.89 -13.26
CA GLN A 728 12.21 47.58 -13.72
C GLN A 728 12.18 47.59 -15.28
N SER A 729 12.68 48.69 -15.84
CA SER A 729 12.99 48.82 -17.26
C SER A 729 14.15 47.88 -17.59
N GLY A 730 13.88 46.75 -18.23
CA GLY A 730 14.87 45.77 -18.68
C GLY A 730 14.40 45.12 -19.97
N ALA A 731 15.34 44.65 -20.78
CA ALA A 731 15.01 43.74 -21.87
C ALA A 731 14.73 42.35 -21.27
N PHE A 732 13.57 41.78 -21.59
CA PHE A 732 13.17 40.45 -21.18
C PHE A 732 13.08 39.51 -22.39
N PRO A 733 14.23 39.07 -22.93
CA PRO A 733 14.30 38.32 -24.19
C PRO A 733 13.59 36.98 -24.14
N ASN A 734 13.40 36.42 -22.95
CA ASN A 734 12.78 35.12 -22.76
C ASN A 734 11.26 35.20 -22.54
N GLY A 735 10.69 36.42 -22.64
CA GLY A 735 9.24 36.65 -22.58
C GLY A 735 8.70 36.95 -21.19
N ARG A 736 7.37 36.82 -21.02
CA ARG A 736 6.66 37.12 -19.78
C ARG A 736 6.12 35.84 -19.15
N ILE A 737 6.06 35.83 -17.80
CA ILE A 737 5.51 34.74 -17.01
C ILE A 737 4.65 35.28 -15.87
N PHE A 738 3.67 34.53 -15.45
CA PHE A 738 2.78 34.91 -14.37
C PHE A 738 3.17 34.21 -13.06
N LEU A 739 3.37 34.99 -11.97
CA LEU A 739 3.68 34.46 -10.64
C LEU A 739 2.42 34.46 -9.78
N PHE A 740 1.98 33.28 -9.34
CA PHE A 740 0.96 33.13 -8.31
C PHE A 740 1.55 33.48 -6.95
N CYS A 741 1.14 34.59 -6.40
CA CYS A 741 1.59 35.09 -5.09
C CYS A 741 0.67 34.53 -4.01
N ASP A 742 0.94 33.28 -3.59
CA ASP A 742 0.16 32.60 -2.57
C ASP A 742 0.25 33.28 -1.20
N GLU A 743 -0.64 32.91 -0.29
CA GLU A 743 -0.78 33.51 1.03
C GLU A 743 0.47 33.32 1.91
N PHE A 744 1.20 32.22 1.77
CA PHE A 744 2.42 31.96 2.56
C PHE A 744 3.60 32.77 2.02
N THR A 745 3.81 32.73 0.74
CA THR A 745 4.84 33.52 0.05
C THR A 745 4.58 35.03 0.19
N ASN A 746 3.31 35.47 0.24
CA ASN A 746 3.00 36.88 0.37
C ASN A 746 3.39 37.46 1.75
N PHE A 747 3.20 36.70 2.83
CA PHE A 747 3.32 37.23 4.20
C PHE A 747 4.56 36.73 4.95
N ASN A 748 4.78 35.45 4.98
CA ASN A 748 5.81 34.80 5.79
C ASN A 748 7.12 34.64 5.03
N ASP A 749 7.05 34.13 3.81
CA ASP A 749 8.19 33.84 2.94
C ASP A 749 8.37 34.90 1.84
N ALA A 750 8.02 36.17 2.13
CA ALA A 750 8.10 37.25 1.15
C ALA A 750 9.54 37.47 0.63
N GLU A 751 10.56 37.13 1.42
CA GLU A 751 11.96 37.16 0.99
C GLU A 751 12.21 36.16 -0.15
N VAL A 752 11.71 34.93 -0.04
CA VAL A 752 11.79 33.91 -1.08
C VAL A 752 11.12 34.40 -2.36
N GLY A 753 9.93 35.00 -2.24
CA GLY A 753 9.21 35.60 -3.36
C GLY A 753 9.99 36.74 -4.04
N ILE A 754 10.62 37.60 -3.26
CA ILE A 754 11.48 38.71 -3.76
C ILE A 754 12.69 38.15 -4.52
N LYS A 755 13.38 37.15 -3.95
CA LYS A 755 14.50 36.46 -4.59
C LYS A 755 14.05 35.78 -5.90
N ALA A 756 12.86 35.14 -5.92
CA ALA A 756 12.28 34.54 -7.12
C ALA A 756 12.07 35.55 -8.25
N VAL A 757 11.42 36.68 -7.96
CA VAL A 757 11.23 37.75 -8.97
C VAL A 757 12.56 38.26 -9.49
N ARG A 758 13.52 38.51 -8.62
CA ARG A 758 14.85 39.00 -9.02
C ARG A 758 15.62 37.97 -9.86
N LEU A 759 15.61 36.71 -9.45
CA LEU A 759 16.25 35.62 -10.20
C LEU A 759 15.68 35.52 -11.61
N LEU A 760 14.36 35.42 -11.74
CA LEU A 760 13.69 35.24 -13.04
C LEU A 760 13.89 36.47 -13.94
N ASN A 761 13.86 37.69 -13.39
CA ASN A 761 14.16 38.91 -14.16
C ASN A 761 15.62 38.89 -14.67
N ARG A 762 16.60 38.44 -13.84
CA ARG A 762 18.00 38.27 -14.25
C ARG A 762 18.16 37.19 -15.33
N LEU A 763 17.32 36.15 -15.29
CA LEU A 763 17.26 35.10 -16.30
C LEU A 763 16.50 35.54 -17.59
N GLY A 764 16.10 36.79 -17.70
CA GLY A 764 15.51 37.36 -18.92
C GLY A 764 13.98 37.21 -19.02
N TYR A 765 13.27 36.92 -17.91
CA TYR A 765 11.80 36.81 -17.90
C TYR A 765 11.16 38.02 -17.25
N GLN A 766 10.12 38.58 -17.84
CA GLN A 766 9.24 39.56 -17.20
C GLN A 766 8.27 38.86 -16.25
N VAL A 767 8.49 39.01 -14.94
CA VAL A 767 7.60 38.42 -13.94
C VAL A 767 6.43 39.34 -13.66
N ILE A 768 5.21 38.83 -13.85
CA ILE A 768 3.96 39.55 -13.59
C ILE A 768 3.20 38.84 -12.47
N ILE A 769 2.84 39.57 -11.42
CA ILE A 769 1.87 39.08 -10.41
C ILE A 769 0.46 39.49 -10.87
N PRO A 770 -0.34 38.57 -11.43
CA PRO A 770 -1.66 38.88 -11.92
C PRO A 770 -2.63 39.20 -10.79
N ARG A 771 -3.80 39.72 -11.11
CA ARG A 771 -4.89 39.79 -10.14
C ARG A 771 -5.41 38.38 -9.87
N HIS A 772 -5.37 37.94 -8.63
CA HIS A 772 -5.88 36.63 -8.16
C HIS A 772 -6.26 36.73 -6.68
N VAL A 773 -6.97 35.74 -6.17
CA VAL A 773 -7.28 35.53 -4.76
C VAL A 773 -6.40 34.42 -4.14
N ASP A 774 -6.59 34.10 -2.86
CA ASP A 774 -5.82 33.05 -2.18
C ASP A 774 -5.98 31.68 -2.84
N SER A 775 -5.06 30.77 -2.55
CA SER A 775 -5.05 29.42 -3.14
C SER A 775 -6.24 28.53 -2.70
N GLY A 776 -6.83 28.82 -1.55
CA GLY A 776 -7.84 27.98 -0.90
C GLY A 776 -7.24 26.82 -0.10
N ARG A 777 -5.92 26.66 -0.03
CA ARG A 777 -5.26 25.54 0.64
C ARG A 777 -5.61 25.42 2.11
N ALA A 778 -5.60 26.54 2.84
CA ALA A 778 -5.96 26.57 4.25
C ALA A 778 -7.42 26.15 4.49
N GLN A 779 -8.34 26.61 3.64
CA GLN A 779 -9.75 26.25 3.69
C GLN A 779 -9.97 24.77 3.44
N ILE A 780 -9.37 24.21 2.40
CA ILE A 780 -9.46 22.78 2.07
C ILE A 780 -8.97 21.94 3.25
N SER A 781 -7.82 22.28 3.83
CA SER A 781 -7.22 21.51 4.93
C SER A 781 -8.08 21.49 6.19
N LYS A 782 -8.96 22.47 6.39
CA LYS A 782 -9.87 22.59 7.52
C LYS A 782 -11.34 22.30 7.17
N GLY A 783 -11.61 21.69 6.00
CA GLY A 783 -12.96 21.29 5.60
C GLY A 783 -13.92 22.45 5.36
N LEU A 784 -13.40 23.59 4.91
CA LEU A 784 -14.19 24.77 4.54
C LEU A 784 -14.33 24.82 3.00
N LEU A 785 -14.82 23.74 2.41
CA LEU A 785 -14.80 23.53 0.95
C LEU A 785 -15.65 24.54 0.20
N ARG A 786 -16.79 24.99 0.75
CA ARG A 786 -17.61 26.02 0.10
C ARG A 786 -16.88 27.37 -0.02
N ASN A 787 -15.99 27.67 0.95
CA ASN A 787 -15.13 28.84 0.87
C ASN A 787 -14.04 28.62 -0.18
N ALA A 788 -13.40 27.45 -0.18
CA ALA A 788 -12.39 27.09 -1.18
C ALA A 788 -12.99 27.10 -2.60
N GLN A 789 -14.22 26.62 -2.78
CA GLN A 789 -14.93 26.65 -4.06
C GLN A 789 -15.08 28.07 -4.60
N ARG A 790 -15.50 29.03 -3.74
CA ARG A 790 -15.59 30.45 -4.15
C ARG A 790 -14.24 31.01 -4.61
N LEU A 791 -13.15 30.64 -3.90
CA LEU A 791 -11.80 31.07 -4.26
C LEU A 791 -11.34 30.41 -5.58
N ALA A 792 -11.61 29.12 -5.76
CA ALA A 792 -11.29 28.39 -6.98
C ALA A 792 -11.99 28.99 -8.21
N VAL A 793 -13.32 29.20 -8.13
CA VAL A 793 -14.10 29.85 -9.20
C VAL A 793 -13.49 31.21 -9.55
N ARG A 794 -13.21 32.04 -8.52
CA ARG A 794 -12.68 33.38 -8.73
C ARG A 794 -11.28 33.37 -9.35
N ASN A 795 -10.42 32.43 -8.94
CA ASN A 795 -9.09 32.28 -9.55
C ASN A 795 -9.19 31.86 -11.02
N VAL A 796 -10.04 30.88 -11.34
CA VAL A 796 -10.24 30.43 -12.73
C VAL A 796 -10.77 31.58 -13.60
N GLU A 797 -11.77 32.33 -13.15
CA GLU A 797 -12.31 33.50 -13.86
C GLU A 797 -11.24 34.59 -14.14
N LEU A 798 -10.37 34.84 -13.17
CA LEU A 798 -9.35 35.88 -13.27
C LEU A 798 -8.14 35.47 -14.12
N LEU A 799 -7.86 34.17 -14.23
CA LEU A 799 -6.61 33.65 -14.80
C LEU A 799 -6.79 32.94 -16.15
N LYS A 800 -7.99 32.43 -16.47
CA LYS A 800 -8.23 31.60 -17.67
C LYS A 800 -7.80 32.21 -19.00
N ASP A 801 -7.92 33.55 -19.14
CA ASP A 801 -7.61 34.29 -20.38
C ASP A 801 -6.17 34.80 -20.39
N LEU A 802 -5.42 34.63 -19.30
CA LEU A 802 -4.04 35.10 -19.15
C LEU A 802 -3.01 33.97 -19.33
N ILE A 803 -3.39 32.77 -18.96
CA ILE A 803 -2.47 31.64 -18.80
C ILE A 803 -2.54 30.72 -20.02
N ALA A 804 -1.39 30.51 -20.64
CA ALA A 804 -1.21 29.68 -21.83
C ALA A 804 0.16 28.96 -21.77
N ALA A 805 0.49 28.19 -22.79
CA ALA A 805 1.75 27.42 -22.84
C ALA A 805 3.00 28.32 -22.82
N ASP A 806 2.93 29.48 -23.49
CA ASP A 806 3.99 30.48 -23.56
C ASP A 806 3.97 31.52 -22.42
N THR A 807 2.87 31.54 -21.66
CA THR A 807 2.64 32.44 -20.54
C THR A 807 2.16 31.64 -19.30
N PRO A 808 2.97 30.71 -18.76
CA PRO A 808 2.55 29.82 -17.68
C PRO A 808 2.35 30.59 -16.36
N LEU A 809 1.51 29.99 -15.51
CA LEU A 809 1.38 30.38 -14.12
C LEU A 809 2.39 29.59 -13.28
N ILE A 810 3.35 30.28 -12.66
CA ILE A 810 4.32 29.64 -11.79
C ILE A 810 4.02 29.90 -10.30
N GLY A 811 4.32 28.94 -9.44
CA GLY A 811 4.14 29.08 -7.99
C GLY A 811 5.36 28.62 -7.21
N ILE A 812 5.53 29.20 -6.03
CA ILE A 812 6.68 28.96 -5.12
C ILE A 812 6.31 27.89 -4.10
N GLU A 813 5.16 28.05 -3.42
CA GLU A 813 4.71 27.07 -2.43
C GLU A 813 4.00 25.89 -3.13
N PRO A 814 4.56 24.65 -3.07
CA PRO A 814 4.02 23.52 -3.81
C PRO A 814 2.57 23.21 -3.49
N SER A 815 2.16 23.34 -2.22
CA SER A 815 0.79 23.00 -1.82
C SER A 815 -0.25 23.99 -2.37
N ALA A 816 0.15 25.21 -2.70
CA ALA A 816 -0.71 26.25 -3.26
C ALA A 816 -0.87 26.10 -4.78
N ILE A 817 0.25 26.05 -5.51
CA ILE A 817 0.22 26.00 -6.97
C ILE A 817 -0.31 24.66 -7.52
N LEU A 818 0.05 23.54 -6.88
CA LEU A 818 -0.42 22.23 -7.30
C LEU A 818 -1.93 22.01 -7.01
N GLY A 819 -2.55 22.84 -6.19
CA GLY A 819 -4.01 22.88 -6.06
C GLY A 819 -4.74 23.20 -7.36
N PHE A 820 -4.11 23.95 -8.28
CA PHE A 820 -4.67 24.21 -9.62
C PHE A 820 -4.70 22.95 -10.48
N ARG A 821 -3.76 22.01 -10.26
CA ARG A 821 -3.73 20.73 -10.99
C ARG A 821 -4.67 19.69 -10.39
N ASP A 822 -5.09 19.84 -9.15
CA ASP A 822 -5.76 18.80 -8.38
C ASP A 822 -7.16 19.22 -7.91
N GLU A 823 -7.28 20.05 -6.89
CA GLU A 823 -8.59 20.34 -6.28
C GLU A 823 -9.41 21.36 -7.07
N VAL A 824 -8.78 22.32 -7.77
CA VAL A 824 -9.50 23.39 -8.48
C VAL A 824 -10.44 22.85 -9.56
N PRO A 825 -10.06 21.87 -10.42
CA PRO A 825 -10.99 21.27 -11.38
C PRO A 825 -12.19 20.57 -10.74
N ASP A 826 -12.05 20.04 -9.53
CA ASP A 826 -13.09 19.34 -8.77
C ASP A 826 -14.02 20.30 -8.00
N LEU A 827 -13.58 21.54 -7.76
CA LEU A 827 -14.32 22.57 -7.00
C LEU A 827 -15.16 23.49 -7.89
N VAL A 828 -14.78 23.66 -9.16
CA VAL A 828 -15.50 24.61 -10.01
C VAL A 828 -16.76 24.00 -10.64
N PRO A 829 -17.78 24.83 -10.94
CA PRO A 829 -19.00 24.36 -11.62
C PRO A 829 -18.69 23.89 -13.05
N ALA A 830 -19.59 23.07 -13.61
CA ALA A 830 -19.39 22.38 -14.90
C ALA A 830 -18.92 23.30 -16.06
N HIS A 831 -19.45 24.53 -16.15
CA HIS A 831 -19.09 25.48 -17.21
C HIS A 831 -17.65 26.03 -17.12
N LEU A 832 -16.98 25.89 -15.97
CA LEU A 832 -15.58 26.30 -15.76
C LEU A 832 -14.57 25.14 -15.76
N VAL A 833 -15.03 23.88 -15.80
CA VAL A 833 -14.15 22.70 -15.72
C VAL A 833 -13.11 22.68 -16.84
N SER A 834 -13.52 23.01 -18.08
CA SER A 834 -12.60 23.05 -19.22
C SER A 834 -11.50 24.11 -19.00
N ALA A 835 -11.89 25.32 -18.58
CA ALA A 835 -10.96 26.40 -18.28
C ALA A 835 -10.02 26.04 -17.11
N ALA A 836 -10.55 25.41 -16.06
CA ALA A 836 -9.75 24.93 -14.94
C ALA A 836 -8.72 23.87 -15.36
N LYS A 837 -9.08 22.94 -16.24
CA LYS A 837 -8.16 21.93 -16.79
C LYS A 837 -7.09 22.55 -17.68
N THR A 838 -7.42 23.55 -18.50
CA THR A 838 -6.43 24.31 -19.28
C THR A 838 -5.45 25.02 -18.36
N LEU A 839 -5.96 25.71 -17.33
CA LEU A 839 -5.12 26.36 -16.32
C LEU A 839 -4.22 25.35 -15.57
N ALA A 840 -4.76 24.19 -15.22
CA ALA A 840 -4.01 23.11 -14.57
C ALA A 840 -2.79 22.63 -15.38
N ASN A 841 -2.95 22.52 -16.70
CA ASN A 841 -1.87 22.10 -17.61
C ASN A 841 -0.72 23.12 -17.70
N HIS A 842 -0.99 24.39 -17.39
CA HIS A 842 -0.02 25.48 -17.48
C HIS A 842 0.35 26.08 -16.11
N ALA A 843 -0.12 25.47 -15.01
CA ALA A 843 0.29 25.81 -13.65
C ALA A 843 1.53 24.96 -13.27
N LEU A 844 2.68 25.60 -13.07
CA LEU A 844 3.97 24.94 -12.85
C LEU A 844 4.58 25.33 -11.52
N LEU A 845 5.29 24.41 -10.89
CA LEU A 845 6.25 24.75 -9.86
C LEU A 845 7.35 25.62 -10.46
N ILE A 846 7.89 26.54 -9.72
CA ILE A 846 8.94 27.45 -10.20
C ILE A 846 10.21 26.69 -10.62
N ASP A 847 10.54 25.61 -9.95
CA ASP A 847 11.65 24.72 -10.30
C ASP A 847 11.37 23.89 -11.54
N GLU A 848 10.12 23.43 -11.77
CA GLU A 848 9.71 22.82 -13.05
C GLU A 848 9.88 23.79 -14.22
N PHE A 849 9.48 25.03 -14.00
CA PHE A 849 9.65 26.07 -15.03
C PHE A 849 11.14 26.28 -15.35
N ILE A 850 11.98 26.47 -14.34
CA ILE A 850 13.43 26.70 -14.53
C ILE A 850 14.07 25.50 -15.23
N ALA A 851 13.77 24.27 -14.85
CA ALA A 851 14.29 23.06 -15.48
C ALA A 851 13.87 22.96 -16.95
N ARG A 852 12.59 23.23 -17.26
CA ARG A 852 12.06 23.26 -18.63
C ARG A 852 12.78 24.29 -19.51
N GLU A 853 12.97 25.50 -19.00
CA GLU A 853 13.61 26.56 -19.73
C GLU A 853 15.13 26.33 -19.95
N ALA A 854 15.74 25.60 -19.01
CA ALA A 854 17.12 25.11 -19.18
C ALA A 854 17.22 24.04 -20.29
N ASP A 855 16.25 23.11 -20.38
CA ASP A 855 16.17 22.12 -21.47
C ASP A 855 16.03 22.77 -22.84
N LEU A 856 15.32 23.89 -22.90
CA LEU A 856 15.16 24.69 -24.10
C LEU A 856 16.37 25.59 -24.42
N GLY A 857 17.43 25.54 -23.59
CA GLY A 857 18.63 26.34 -23.76
C GLY A 857 18.48 27.85 -23.47
N ARG A 858 17.34 28.25 -22.87
CA ARG A 858 17.07 29.64 -22.51
C ARG A 858 17.73 30.05 -21.18
N ILE A 859 17.93 29.10 -20.29
CA ILE A 859 18.69 29.27 -19.04
C ILE A 859 19.97 28.46 -19.18
N ARG A 860 21.11 29.11 -19.08
CA ARG A 860 22.42 28.49 -19.29
C ARG A 860 23.22 28.42 -17.98
N HIS A 861 24.15 27.48 -17.91
CA HIS A 861 25.01 27.26 -16.74
C HIS A 861 25.93 28.47 -16.44
N GLU A 862 26.33 29.18 -17.46
CA GLU A 862 27.30 30.29 -17.36
C GLU A 862 26.80 31.48 -16.53
N VAL A 863 25.47 31.58 -16.33
CA VAL A 863 24.91 32.65 -15.48
C VAL A 863 25.05 32.37 -13.99
N PHE A 864 25.56 31.19 -13.64
CA PHE A 864 25.71 30.77 -12.25
C PHE A 864 27.18 30.61 -11.84
N THR A 865 27.42 30.67 -10.53
CA THR A 865 28.76 30.43 -9.94
C THR A 865 29.28 29.03 -10.22
N GLN A 866 30.62 28.92 -10.27
CA GLN A 866 31.31 27.64 -10.39
C GLN A 866 31.79 27.10 -9.02
N GLN A 867 31.47 27.77 -7.90
CA GLN A 867 31.88 27.30 -6.59
C GLN A 867 31.12 26.00 -6.22
N PRO A 868 31.86 24.96 -5.77
CA PRO A 868 31.22 23.70 -5.40
C PRO A 868 30.34 23.84 -4.15
N ARG A 869 29.18 23.17 -4.15
CA ARG A 869 28.28 23.05 -3.00
C ARG A 869 27.64 21.67 -2.95
N ALA A 870 27.53 21.14 -1.73
CA ALA A 870 26.76 19.94 -1.46
C ALA A 870 25.37 20.35 -0.95
N ILE A 871 24.30 19.74 -1.49
CA ILE A 871 22.93 20.03 -1.17
C ILE A 871 22.22 18.73 -0.78
N LYS A 872 21.53 18.71 0.36
CA LYS A 872 20.56 17.67 0.71
C LYS A 872 19.15 18.22 0.53
N LEU A 873 18.38 17.61 -0.39
CA LEU A 873 17.04 18.04 -0.76
C LEU A 873 15.98 17.18 -0.10
N HIS A 874 15.08 17.81 0.69
CA HIS A 874 13.80 17.22 1.09
C HIS A 874 12.68 17.66 0.17
N GLY A 875 12.09 16.73 -0.59
CA GLY A 875 10.94 17.04 -1.46
C GLY A 875 9.63 17.22 -0.70
N HIS A 876 8.82 18.18 -1.11
CA HIS A 876 7.50 18.40 -0.53
C HIS A 876 6.53 17.25 -0.87
N CYS A 877 5.67 16.84 0.08
CA CYS A 877 4.77 15.70 -0.11
C CYS A 877 3.79 15.87 -1.29
N HIS A 878 3.19 17.06 -1.47
CA HIS A 878 2.33 17.34 -2.63
C HIS A 878 3.11 17.33 -3.94
N GLN A 879 4.36 17.78 -3.94
CA GLN A 879 5.22 17.71 -5.13
C GLN A 879 5.50 16.26 -5.52
N LYS A 880 5.83 15.39 -4.56
CA LYS A 880 6.03 13.96 -4.81
C LYS A 880 4.76 13.27 -5.33
N ALA A 881 3.59 13.70 -4.83
CA ALA A 881 2.31 13.11 -5.19
C ALA A 881 1.74 13.58 -6.53
N LEU A 882 1.94 14.83 -6.92
CA LEU A 882 1.28 15.47 -8.06
C LEU A 882 2.24 15.94 -9.16
N ALA A 883 3.55 15.83 -8.91
CA ALA A 883 4.62 16.27 -9.80
C ALA A 883 5.84 15.33 -9.68
N SER A 884 7.06 15.87 -9.79
CA SER A 884 8.30 15.12 -9.63
C SER A 884 9.37 15.97 -8.94
N LEU A 885 10.35 15.31 -8.31
CA LEU A 885 11.54 15.97 -7.77
C LEU A 885 12.65 16.16 -8.82
N THR A 886 12.58 15.44 -9.94
CA THR A 886 13.60 15.50 -11.00
C THR A 886 13.84 16.93 -11.51
N PRO A 887 12.81 17.76 -11.77
CA PRO A 887 13.01 19.15 -12.15
C PRO A 887 13.71 19.98 -11.06
N THR A 888 13.41 19.74 -9.78
CA THR A 888 14.06 20.47 -8.68
C THR A 888 15.54 20.12 -8.57
N VAL A 889 15.89 18.83 -8.69
CA VAL A 889 17.28 18.38 -8.73
C VAL A 889 18.00 19.05 -9.89
N LYS A 890 17.41 18.98 -11.11
CA LYS A 890 17.98 19.56 -12.31
C LYS A 890 18.18 21.08 -12.20
N ALA A 891 17.18 21.80 -11.66
CA ALA A 891 17.31 23.23 -11.42
C ALA A 891 18.42 23.56 -10.44
N LEU A 892 18.56 22.82 -9.34
CA LEU A 892 19.62 23.01 -8.35
C LEU A 892 21.03 22.64 -8.86
N GLU A 893 21.14 21.82 -9.89
CA GLU A 893 22.40 21.41 -10.54
C GLU A 893 22.77 22.30 -11.75
N LEU A 894 22.01 23.37 -12.02
CA LEU A 894 22.38 24.38 -13.03
C LEU A 894 23.72 25.04 -12.73
N PRO A 895 24.10 25.40 -11.48
CA PRO A 895 25.48 25.69 -11.15
C PRO A 895 26.32 24.41 -11.24
N VAL A 896 27.25 24.34 -12.20
CA VAL A 896 27.95 23.10 -12.66
C VAL A 896 28.55 22.24 -11.54
N ASN A 897 29.00 22.86 -10.46
CA ASN A 897 29.65 22.15 -9.34
C ASN A 897 28.73 21.92 -8.14
N TYR A 898 27.42 22.13 -8.29
CA TYR A 898 26.46 21.77 -7.25
C TYR A 898 26.11 20.28 -7.36
N LYS A 899 26.12 19.59 -6.21
CA LYS A 899 25.76 18.18 -6.13
C LYS A 899 24.55 18.02 -5.22
N VAL A 900 23.47 17.47 -5.76
CA VAL A 900 22.21 17.32 -5.06
C VAL A 900 21.99 15.87 -4.65
N GLN A 901 21.80 15.63 -3.36
CA GLN A 901 21.36 14.34 -2.81
C GLN A 901 19.95 14.49 -2.29
N VAL A 902 19.02 13.74 -2.86
CA VAL A 902 17.63 13.68 -2.35
C VAL A 902 17.60 12.86 -1.05
N ILE A 903 17.02 13.41 0.00
CA ILE A 903 16.73 12.68 1.24
C ILE A 903 15.54 11.76 0.95
N PRO A 904 15.65 10.43 1.15
CA PRO A 904 14.57 9.48 0.86
C PRO A 904 13.45 9.51 1.92
N SER A 905 13.08 10.70 2.37
CA SER A 905 12.04 10.95 3.36
C SER A 905 10.65 10.99 2.71
N GLY A 906 9.64 10.54 3.42
CA GLY A 906 8.23 10.71 3.05
C GLY A 906 7.72 12.14 3.30
N CYS A 907 6.72 12.30 4.15
CA CYS A 907 6.25 13.59 4.65
C CYS A 907 7.18 14.13 5.75
N CYS A 908 7.28 15.45 5.89
CA CYS A 908 8.01 16.07 7.00
C CYS A 908 7.28 15.95 8.36
N GLY A 909 5.96 15.68 8.34
CA GLY A 909 5.13 15.59 9.54
C GLY A 909 4.40 16.89 9.93
N MET A 910 4.78 18.06 9.38
CA MET A 910 4.16 19.34 9.75
C MET A 910 2.74 19.50 9.17
N ALA A 911 2.55 19.26 7.88
CA ALA A 911 1.27 19.31 7.18
C ALA A 911 0.41 20.55 7.50
N GLY A 912 0.91 21.73 7.22
CA GLY A 912 0.23 22.99 7.52
C GLY A 912 0.06 23.20 9.04
N SER A 913 -1.18 23.30 9.52
CA SER A 913 -1.46 23.50 10.96
C SER A 913 -1.37 22.22 11.79
N PHE A 914 -1.42 21.03 11.19
CA PHE A 914 -1.44 19.74 11.90
C PHE A 914 -0.32 19.64 12.94
N GLY A 915 0.93 19.88 12.54
CA GLY A 915 2.07 19.78 13.44
C GLY A 915 2.18 20.92 14.47
N TYR A 916 1.37 21.97 14.35
CA TYR A 916 1.26 23.01 15.36
C TYR A 916 0.26 22.67 16.46
N GLU A 917 -0.75 21.84 16.14
CA GLU A 917 -1.81 21.47 17.07
C GLU A 917 -1.25 20.59 18.20
N GLU A 918 -1.60 20.86 19.45
CA GLU A 918 -0.99 20.22 20.62
C GLU A 918 -1.19 18.70 20.61
N GLU A 919 -2.38 18.26 20.26
CA GLU A 919 -2.76 16.84 20.16
C GLU A 919 -2.00 16.08 19.06
N HIS A 920 -1.51 16.78 18.03
CA HIS A 920 -0.82 16.16 16.88
C HIS A 920 0.71 16.33 16.92
N PHE A 921 1.22 17.14 17.84
CA PHE A 921 2.64 17.52 17.89
C PHE A 921 3.56 16.30 17.99
N GLN A 922 3.25 15.38 18.89
CA GLN A 922 4.08 14.20 19.10
C GLN A 922 4.17 13.34 17.84
N VAL A 923 3.03 13.05 17.19
CA VAL A 923 3.00 12.27 15.94
C VAL A 923 3.69 13.01 14.81
N SER A 924 3.54 14.34 14.73
CA SER A 924 4.25 15.18 13.77
C SER A 924 5.77 15.05 13.90
N MET A 925 6.29 15.07 15.13
CA MET A 925 7.72 14.89 15.40
C MET A 925 8.18 13.46 15.10
N GLN A 926 7.42 12.43 15.50
CA GLN A 926 7.71 11.04 15.19
C GLN A 926 7.84 10.81 13.67
N ILE A 927 6.93 11.39 12.87
CA ILE A 927 7.01 11.31 11.40
C ILE A 927 8.31 11.95 10.89
N GLY A 928 8.67 13.13 11.39
CA GLY A 928 9.93 13.78 11.04
C GLY A 928 11.15 12.96 11.40
N GLU A 929 11.12 12.26 12.52
CA GLU A 929 12.21 11.41 13.03
C GLU A 929 12.41 10.11 12.25
N LEU A 930 11.44 9.67 11.44
CA LEU A 930 11.58 8.43 10.67
C LEU A 930 12.80 8.48 9.71
N VAL A 931 12.98 9.61 9.01
CA VAL A 931 14.07 9.77 8.02
C VAL A 931 14.59 11.20 7.97
N LEU A 932 13.72 12.22 7.92
CA LEU A 932 14.09 13.60 7.59
C LEU A 932 15.04 14.21 8.63
N LEU A 933 14.62 14.25 9.88
CA LEU A 933 15.37 14.94 10.94
C LEU A 933 16.73 14.28 11.22
N PRO A 934 16.84 12.93 11.28
CA PRO A 934 18.15 12.28 11.38
C PRO A 934 19.07 12.58 10.19
N ALA A 935 18.55 12.56 8.95
CA ALA A 935 19.34 12.86 7.75
C ALA A 935 19.85 14.31 7.73
N VAL A 936 19.09 15.26 8.27
CA VAL A 936 19.49 16.66 8.40
C VAL A 936 20.54 16.83 9.50
N ARG A 937 20.36 16.20 10.67
CA ARG A 937 21.31 16.28 11.78
C ARG A 937 22.68 15.65 11.43
N SER A 938 22.68 14.55 10.69
CA SER A 938 23.91 13.86 10.24
C SER A 938 24.62 14.56 9.08
N ALA A 939 23.99 15.54 8.44
CA ALA A 939 24.59 16.25 7.31
C ALA A 939 25.75 17.14 7.79
N PRO A 940 26.91 17.20 7.08
CA PRO A 940 28.00 18.11 7.34
C PRO A 940 27.51 19.56 7.50
N ALA A 941 28.23 20.37 8.31
CA ALA A 941 27.80 21.74 8.63
C ALA A 941 27.73 22.66 7.40
N ASP A 942 28.59 22.44 6.41
CA ASP A 942 28.68 23.16 5.14
C ASP A 942 27.68 22.70 4.08
N THR A 943 27.01 21.57 4.30
CA THR A 943 25.98 21.08 3.39
C THR A 943 24.72 21.94 3.51
N ILE A 944 24.25 22.46 2.40
CA ILE A 944 23.00 23.22 2.30
C ILE A 944 21.82 22.25 2.42
N ILE A 945 20.89 22.57 3.32
CA ILE A 945 19.61 21.83 3.41
C ILE A 945 18.58 22.59 2.57
N ALA A 946 18.01 21.89 1.58
CA ALA A 946 17.01 22.44 0.68
C ALA A 946 15.62 21.84 0.96
N ALA A 947 14.57 22.68 1.03
CA ALA A 947 13.19 22.24 1.13
C ALA A 947 12.24 23.28 0.50
N PRO A 948 11.42 22.94 -0.51
CA PRO A 948 10.56 23.90 -1.19
C PRO A 948 9.36 24.33 -0.35
N GLY A 949 8.82 23.49 0.53
CA GLY A 949 7.63 23.83 1.32
C GLY A 949 7.93 24.62 2.59
N THR A 950 7.14 25.65 2.88
CA THR A 950 7.18 26.46 4.12
C THR A 950 7.10 25.56 5.36
N SER A 951 6.13 24.67 5.40
CA SER A 951 5.93 23.71 6.50
C SER A 951 7.15 22.82 6.72
N CYS A 952 7.81 22.38 5.64
CA CYS A 952 9.00 21.52 5.71
C CYS A 952 10.18 22.28 6.34
N ARG A 953 10.41 23.53 5.95
CA ARG A 953 11.48 24.38 6.51
C ARG A 953 11.27 24.63 8.00
N HIS A 954 10.03 24.87 8.42
CA HIS A 954 9.69 25.03 9.85
C HIS A 954 9.93 23.73 10.62
N GLN A 955 9.52 22.57 10.10
CA GLN A 955 9.75 21.28 10.75
C GLN A 955 11.24 20.99 10.95
N ILE A 956 12.05 21.23 9.91
CA ILE A 956 13.50 21.04 9.96
C ILE A 956 14.11 21.96 11.03
N LYS A 957 13.72 23.23 11.04
CA LYS A 957 14.22 24.20 12.01
C LYS A 957 13.87 23.82 13.46
N ASP A 958 12.60 23.48 13.71
CA ASP A 958 12.13 23.14 15.07
C ASP A 958 12.73 21.81 15.55
N GLY A 959 12.92 20.82 14.63
CA GLY A 959 13.41 19.49 14.98
C GLY A 959 14.94 19.35 15.02
N THR A 960 15.69 20.27 14.39
CA THR A 960 17.17 20.12 14.26
C THR A 960 17.95 21.37 14.58
N GLY A 961 17.32 22.55 14.67
CA GLY A 961 17.98 23.85 14.77
C GLY A 961 18.61 24.34 13.46
N ARG A 962 18.71 23.50 12.41
CA ARG A 962 19.28 23.89 11.10
C ARG A 962 18.26 24.68 10.28
N ILE A 963 18.77 25.65 9.52
CA ILE A 963 17.97 26.42 8.56
C ILE A 963 17.98 25.71 7.24
N ALA A 964 16.79 25.38 6.72
CA ALA A 964 16.61 24.90 5.35
C ALA A 964 16.24 26.07 4.44
N LEU A 965 16.82 26.13 3.25
CA LEU A 965 16.57 27.15 2.22
C LEU A 965 15.58 26.63 1.18
N HIS A 966 14.81 27.54 0.60
CA HIS A 966 14.04 27.21 -0.59
C HIS A 966 14.99 27.03 -1.80
N PRO A 967 14.74 26.10 -2.76
CA PRO A 967 15.59 25.95 -3.95
C PRO A 967 15.87 27.26 -4.69
N ILE A 968 14.89 28.15 -4.75
CA ILE A 968 15.04 29.49 -5.36
C ILE A 968 16.02 30.39 -4.63
N GLU A 969 16.12 30.32 -3.31
CA GLU A 969 17.11 31.09 -2.56
C GLU A 969 18.52 30.63 -2.91
N ILE A 970 18.72 29.31 -3.02
CA ILE A 970 20.00 28.72 -3.40
C ILE A 970 20.43 29.16 -4.79
N LEU A 971 19.48 29.12 -5.77
CA LEU A 971 19.76 29.58 -7.14
C LEU A 971 19.97 31.10 -7.25
N ALA A 972 19.21 31.90 -6.52
CA ALA A 972 19.40 33.35 -6.50
C ALA A 972 20.77 33.76 -5.90
N ASP A 973 21.21 33.04 -4.88
CA ASP A 973 22.51 33.27 -4.25
C ASP A 973 23.67 32.70 -5.12
N ALA A 974 23.37 31.82 -6.07
CA ALA A 974 24.31 31.23 -7.02
C ALA A 974 24.51 32.05 -8.31
N LEU A 975 23.73 33.10 -8.55
CA LEU A 975 23.91 33.96 -9.72
C LEU A 975 25.32 34.57 -9.73
N ALA A 976 26.00 34.45 -10.85
CA ALA A 976 27.26 35.15 -11.07
C ALA A 976 27.08 36.68 -10.94
N ARG A 977 27.99 37.33 -10.27
CA ARG A 977 27.93 38.79 -10.00
C ARG A 977 28.04 39.60 -11.28
#